data_bdc8da72d54ec9480311e2454ab760dd
#
_entry.id   bdc8da72d54ec9480311e2454ab760dd
#
_cell.length_a   1.000
_cell.length_b   1.000
_cell.length_c   1.000
_cell.angle_alpha   90.00
_cell.angle_beta   90.00
_cell.angle_gamma   90.00
#
_symmetry.space_group_name_H-M   'P 1'
#
loop_
_entity.id
_entity.type
_entity.pdbx_description
1 polymer ?
#
loop_
_entity_poly.entity_id
_entity_poly.type
_entity_poly.pdbx_seq_one_letter_code
_entity_poly.pdbx_strand_id
1 'polypeptide(L)'
;MAPNSLRAIAVEAKKLLVEGREQILRRHDEGGSGIEIGNLLTDLADTVVLKLLRGALDEFDDSSSDPGRSKNLESQFTLVALGGFGRRDLAPYSDVDLMVLIQPQADEAIKPLVTRLSQDLYDTGFQLGLSVRDAREAIHLALGDATIFTALAESRYLAGNIDLFQTFRDRLTKLTQRRGFSLLESSLASRREERAKYGETVYLLCPNVKRSRGGLRDLHLIRWIAFARFGETDFDRVHQQKALNQKDLEQILAAREFLHRVRNELHFFAGKSQDLLSREEQVRIAKKFGYEGNEGVLPVEQFMRDYFAHSSQIRYIAANFTETARSRFGLRDIVGPVFSFSVGGDFRVGPVHVTATRQGQLKLANSLVDILRLMDLANAYNRRIDHQTWLTIREAMTDSEPFELNAEVAQRFMAFLSETSRLGPLLRRMHELRVLEKIVPPMKRARCLLQFNEYHKYTVDEHSIRAVEAAVGWMGQENEIAEIYRSLKSPHLLHLALLLHDLGKGDKRDHSELGAELAEVTCRQLQLSDEETDLVCFLVRYHLRMSHLAFYRDMNDNAIIAELAATVQSVETLKMLFVLTCSDLAAVGPDVLNDWKAGLLLELYNRTLNQLTGQSELDPLQHETDAVKSQVVEQLVDAEDRDDLLALLDLLPTAMVSQRSAEEILRQIQEWHQLHEVKFSVSCRTLPEGGAVEYIVAAVDRRQSGFFHRITGTLTSARMEILSVDAVALGNQRIVNRFLVKDLEPVADSQETRQQNLSQDILRILGDPDEPVPPFRKVWKPTQSSLQTTRHRLPTRVRIDNDTSENFTIIDVFAHDTSGLLYAISRAIFELQLEVYYAKVGTFLDQVVDVFYVTDGEGAKIYDPDQMRKIIDDLTRTVESVAQDP
;
A
#
# COMPACT_ATOMS: atom_id res chain seq x y z
N MET A 1 52.44 -0.55 -6.06
CA MET A 1 51.68 -1.82 -6.15
C MET A 1 51.19 -1.93 -7.60
N ALA A 2 51.64 -2.93 -8.34
CA ALA A 2 51.09 -3.18 -9.69
C ALA A 2 49.60 -3.50 -9.62
N PRO A 3 48.78 -3.13 -10.62
CA PRO A 3 47.36 -3.51 -10.64
C PRO A 3 47.30 -5.05 -10.62
N ASN A 4 46.58 -5.61 -9.61
CA ASN A 4 46.31 -7.04 -9.50
C ASN A 4 45.71 -7.53 -10.82
N SER A 5 46.48 -8.22 -11.66
CA SER A 5 45.96 -8.98 -12.79
C SER A 5 45.10 -10.11 -12.19
N LEU A 6 43.81 -10.16 -12.59
CA LEU A 6 42.91 -11.26 -12.22
C LEU A 6 43.60 -12.60 -12.58
N ARG A 7 43.46 -13.59 -11.68
CA ARG A 7 43.98 -14.94 -11.98
C ARG A 7 43.24 -15.54 -13.18
N ALA A 8 43.99 -16.31 -13.97
CA ALA A 8 43.44 -16.97 -15.17
C ALA A 8 42.19 -17.83 -14.82
N ILE A 9 42.22 -18.55 -13.67
CA ILE A 9 41.12 -19.37 -13.21
C ILE A 9 39.87 -18.53 -12.83
N ALA A 10 40.06 -17.37 -12.22
CA ALA A 10 38.93 -16.48 -11.86
C ALA A 10 38.31 -15.84 -13.13
N VAL A 11 39.13 -15.49 -14.12
CA VAL A 11 38.68 -15.01 -15.43
C VAL A 11 37.85 -16.07 -16.15
N GLU A 12 38.34 -17.30 -16.18
CA GLU A 12 37.60 -18.41 -16.79
C GLU A 12 36.32 -18.76 -16.06
N ALA A 13 36.36 -18.76 -14.75
CA ALA A 13 35.17 -18.94 -13.90
C ALA A 13 34.11 -17.85 -14.10
N LYS A 14 34.54 -16.58 -14.23
CA LYS A 14 33.68 -15.47 -14.57
C LYS A 14 33.00 -15.62 -15.94
N LYS A 15 33.76 -16.02 -16.94
CA LYS A 15 33.23 -16.31 -18.27
C LYS A 15 32.19 -17.43 -18.21
N LEU A 16 32.49 -18.53 -17.52
CA LEU A 16 31.55 -19.64 -17.31
C LEU A 16 30.26 -19.18 -16.62
N LEU A 17 30.37 -18.32 -15.61
CA LEU A 17 29.20 -17.79 -14.88
C LEU A 17 28.32 -16.90 -15.78
N VAL A 18 28.93 -16.05 -16.61
CA VAL A 18 28.19 -15.17 -17.52
C VAL A 18 27.50 -15.97 -18.62
N GLU A 19 28.25 -16.83 -19.33
CA GLU A 19 27.68 -17.66 -20.40
C GLU A 19 26.63 -18.64 -19.90
N GLY A 20 26.83 -19.22 -18.72
CA GLY A 20 25.86 -20.09 -18.07
C GLY A 20 24.56 -19.35 -17.69
N ARG A 21 24.66 -18.13 -17.15
CA ARG A 21 23.48 -17.30 -16.88
C ARG A 21 22.71 -16.95 -18.15
N GLU A 22 23.39 -16.64 -19.25
CA GLU A 22 22.73 -16.37 -20.53
C GLU A 22 21.99 -17.60 -21.09
N GLN A 23 22.54 -18.78 -20.93
CA GLN A 23 21.87 -20.04 -21.31
C GLN A 23 20.62 -20.28 -20.44
N ILE A 24 20.74 -20.07 -19.14
CA ILE A 24 19.62 -20.22 -18.20
C ILE A 24 18.53 -19.16 -18.46
N LEU A 25 18.91 -17.92 -18.82
CA LEU A 25 17.95 -16.90 -19.25
C LEU A 25 17.15 -17.35 -20.47
N ARG A 26 17.81 -17.92 -21.50
CA ARG A 26 17.10 -18.46 -22.69
C ARG A 26 16.12 -19.55 -22.26
N ARG A 27 16.52 -20.47 -21.38
CA ARG A 27 15.64 -21.51 -20.85
C ARG A 27 14.45 -20.95 -20.08
N HIS A 28 14.66 -19.86 -19.32
CA HIS A 28 13.58 -19.13 -18.64
C HIS A 28 12.60 -18.49 -19.64
N ASP A 29 13.11 -17.87 -20.70
CA ASP A 29 12.30 -17.25 -21.75
C ASP A 29 11.51 -18.27 -22.58
N GLU A 30 12.03 -19.49 -22.71
CA GLU A 30 11.33 -20.64 -23.32
C GLU A 30 10.25 -21.25 -22.42
N GLY A 31 10.02 -20.70 -21.21
CA GLY A 31 8.99 -21.16 -20.28
C GLY A 31 9.47 -22.19 -19.25
N GLY A 32 10.80 -22.28 -19.02
CA GLY A 32 11.35 -23.10 -17.95
C GLY A 32 10.70 -22.78 -16.59
N SER A 33 10.49 -23.82 -15.76
CA SER A 33 9.84 -23.65 -14.47
C SER A 33 10.70 -22.83 -13.50
N GLY A 34 10.06 -22.09 -12.58
CA GLY A 34 10.77 -21.27 -11.60
C GLY A 34 11.74 -22.08 -10.73
N ILE A 35 11.34 -23.31 -10.35
CA ILE A 35 12.16 -24.23 -9.58
C ILE A 35 13.29 -24.82 -10.43
N GLU A 36 13.02 -25.19 -11.70
CA GLU A 36 14.04 -25.67 -12.65
C GLU A 36 15.15 -24.63 -12.81
N ILE A 37 14.79 -23.38 -13.05
CA ILE A 37 15.74 -22.27 -13.19
C ILE A 37 16.59 -22.09 -11.93
N GLY A 38 15.99 -22.15 -10.74
CA GLY A 38 16.72 -22.08 -9.47
C GLY A 38 17.72 -23.22 -9.29
N ASN A 39 17.36 -24.44 -9.72
CA ASN A 39 18.26 -25.60 -9.71
C ASN A 39 19.43 -25.41 -10.69
N LEU A 40 19.16 -24.98 -11.93
CA LEU A 40 20.21 -24.73 -12.94
C LEU A 40 21.18 -23.64 -12.49
N LEU A 41 20.68 -22.55 -11.89
CA LEU A 41 21.52 -21.49 -11.30
C LEU A 41 22.39 -22.02 -10.16
N THR A 42 21.84 -22.93 -9.36
CA THR A 42 22.60 -23.56 -8.27
C THR A 42 23.68 -24.52 -8.81
N ASP A 43 23.38 -25.32 -9.84
CA ASP A 43 24.34 -26.21 -10.46
C ASP A 43 25.49 -25.44 -11.15
N LEU A 44 25.16 -24.30 -11.76
CA LEU A 44 26.15 -23.38 -12.30
C LEU A 44 27.06 -22.81 -11.19
N ALA A 45 26.46 -22.36 -10.08
CA ALA A 45 27.20 -21.86 -8.93
C ALA A 45 28.06 -22.97 -8.30
N ASP A 46 27.56 -24.19 -8.13
CA ASP A 46 28.29 -25.35 -7.65
C ASP A 46 29.56 -25.61 -8.56
N THR A 47 29.34 -25.61 -9.88
CA THR A 47 30.43 -25.83 -10.86
C THR A 47 31.52 -24.77 -10.73
N VAL A 48 31.13 -23.49 -10.62
CA VAL A 48 32.07 -22.38 -10.50
C VAL A 48 32.83 -22.42 -9.17
N VAL A 49 32.11 -22.61 -8.05
CA VAL A 49 32.69 -22.68 -6.69
C VAL A 49 33.68 -23.86 -6.59
N LEU A 50 33.30 -25.03 -7.09
CA LEU A 50 34.17 -26.22 -7.05
C LEU A 50 35.39 -26.09 -7.96
N LYS A 51 35.27 -25.41 -9.12
CA LYS A 51 36.37 -25.08 -9.99
C LYS A 51 37.39 -24.17 -9.29
N LEU A 52 36.92 -23.12 -8.62
CA LEU A 52 37.77 -22.19 -7.88
C LEU A 52 38.43 -22.85 -6.67
N LEU A 53 37.71 -23.72 -5.94
CA LEU A 53 38.27 -24.49 -4.84
C LEU A 53 39.40 -25.41 -5.32
N ARG A 54 39.21 -26.15 -6.42
CA ARG A 54 40.28 -27.00 -7.01
C ARG A 54 41.50 -26.21 -7.39
N GLY A 55 41.30 -25.07 -8.09
CA GLY A 55 42.42 -24.22 -8.47
C GLY A 55 43.16 -23.60 -7.27
N ALA A 56 42.49 -23.38 -6.17
CA ALA A 56 43.12 -22.94 -4.93
C ALA A 56 43.90 -24.09 -4.27
N LEU A 57 43.38 -25.32 -4.29
CA LEU A 57 44.08 -26.51 -3.78
C LEU A 57 45.30 -26.90 -4.62
N ASP A 58 45.21 -26.86 -5.95
CA ASP A 58 46.34 -27.15 -6.87
C ASP A 58 47.51 -26.19 -6.62
N GLU A 59 47.24 -24.90 -6.34
CA GLU A 59 48.30 -23.93 -6.00
C GLU A 59 49.05 -24.30 -4.70
N PHE A 60 48.36 -24.96 -3.74
CA PHE A 60 49.01 -25.45 -2.52
C PHE A 60 49.92 -26.64 -2.79
N ASP A 61 49.61 -27.51 -3.73
CA ASP A 61 50.45 -28.63 -4.11
C ASP A 61 51.69 -28.14 -4.87
N ASP A 62 51.52 -27.20 -5.85
CA ASP A 62 52.62 -26.64 -6.62
C ASP A 62 53.61 -25.82 -5.77
N SER A 63 53.13 -25.17 -4.71
CA SER A 63 53.99 -24.36 -3.81
C SER A 63 54.68 -25.15 -2.71
N SER A 64 54.49 -26.48 -2.61
CA SER A 64 54.93 -27.33 -1.52
C SER A 64 55.87 -28.41 -2.03
N SER A 65 56.92 -28.71 -1.25
CA SER A 65 57.79 -29.88 -1.43
C SER A 65 57.17 -31.21 -0.93
N ASP A 66 55.94 -31.19 -0.40
CA ASP A 66 55.22 -32.35 0.15
C ASP A 66 54.08 -32.75 -0.78
N PRO A 67 54.27 -33.82 -1.59
CA PRO A 67 53.24 -34.28 -2.51
C PRO A 67 52.06 -34.87 -1.72
N GLY A 68 50.89 -34.25 -1.83
CA GLY A 68 49.66 -34.67 -1.15
C GLY A 68 49.20 -33.76 -0.01
N ARG A 69 49.79 -32.57 0.11
CA ARG A 69 49.40 -31.56 1.08
C ARG A 69 47.91 -31.12 0.90
N SER A 70 47.46 -31.00 -0.33
CA SER A 70 46.06 -30.69 -0.65
C SER A 70 45.09 -31.75 -0.12
N LYS A 71 45.41 -33.04 -0.29
CA LYS A 71 44.61 -34.16 0.22
C LYS A 71 44.53 -34.14 1.77
N ASN A 72 45.65 -33.81 2.41
CA ASN A 72 45.65 -33.67 3.87
C ASN A 72 44.77 -32.46 4.30
N LEU A 73 44.84 -31.34 3.60
CA LEU A 73 43.98 -30.19 3.86
C LEU A 73 42.50 -30.52 3.61
N GLU A 74 42.16 -31.19 2.49
CA GLU A 74 40.79 -31.62 2.19
C GLU A 74 40.15 -32.48 3.29
N SER A 75 40.98 -33.31 3.97
CA SER A 75 40.50 -34.14 5.09
C SER A 75 40.12 -33.32 6.34
N GLN A 76 40.60 -32.07 6.45
CA GLN A 76 40.49 -31.23 7.62
C GLN A 76 39.33 -30.21 7.54
N PHE A 77 38.70 -30.04 6.39
CA PHE A 77 37.58 -29.12 6.22
C PHE A 77 36.47 -29.71 5.37
N THR A 78 35.31 -29.04 5.44
CA THR A 78 34.19 -29.26 4.52
C THR A 78 33.70 -27.94 4.03
N LEU A 79 33.53 -27.75 2.71
CA LEU A 79 32.82 -26.63 2.13
C LEU A 79 31.30 -26.92 2.13
N VAL A 80 30.53 -26.03 2.72
CA VAL A 80 29.09 -26.17 2.95
C VAL A 80 28.33 -25.00 2.33
N ALA A 81 27.35 -25.28 1.48
CA ALA A 81 26.40 -24.29 0.99
C ALA A 81 25.32 -24.03 2.03
N LEU A 82 24.96 -22.77 2.23
CA LEU A 82 23.97 -22.32 3.21
C LEU A 82 22.81 -21.57 2.56
N GLY A 83 21.77 -21.34 3.30
CA GLY A 83 20.66 -20.46 2.91
C GLY A 83 20.03 -20.85 1.57
N GLY A 84 19.87 -19.88 0.66
CA GLY A 84 19.33 -20.08 -0.69
C GLY A 84 20.15 -21.03 -1.54
N PHE A 85 21.47 -20.93 -1.41
CA PHE A 85 22.42 -21.80 -2.11
C PHE A 85 22.34 -23.26 -1.58
N GLY A 86 22.20 -23.41 -0.26
CA GLY A 86 21.99 -24.73 0.37
C GLY A 86 20.67 -25.39 -0.06
N ARG A 87 19.58 -24.62 -0.16
CA ARG A 87 18.24 -25.09 -0.57
C ARG A 87 18.10 -25.42 -2.05
N ARG A 88 19.08 -25.05 -2.89
CA ARG A 88 19.00 -25.14 -4.35
C ARG A 88 17.89 -24.28 -4.95
N ASP A 89 17.68 -23.08 -4.42
CA ASP A 89 16.66 -22.12 -4.89
C ASP A 89 17.25 -20.72 -5.15
N LEU A 90 18.45 -20.66 -5.77
CA LEU A 90 19.07 -19.41 -6.18
C LEU A 90 18.22 -18.67 -7.22
N ALA A 91 18.13 -17.35 -7.09
CA ALA A 91 17.70 -16.48 -8.17
C ALA A 91 18.93 -15.93 -8.92
N PRO A 92 18.78 -15.39 -10.15
CA PRO A 92 19.89 -15.08 -11.06
C PRO A 92 21.02 -14.23 -10.47
N TYR A 93 20.71 -13.35 -9.54
CA TYR A 93 21.68 -12.45 -8.91
C TYR A 93 21.60 -12.53 -7.38
N SER A 94 21.23 -13.70 -6.84
CA SER A 94 21.29 -13.95 -5.41
C SER A 94 22.73 -14.02 -4.91
N ASP A 95 22.90 -13.66 -3.63
CA ASP A 95 24.10 -13.96 -2.85
C ASP A 95 24.33 -15.46 -2.73
N VAL A 96 25.61 -15.84 -2.60
CA VAL A 96 26.07 -17.21 -2.38
C VAL A 96 26.64 -17.29 -0.96
N ASP A 97 25.91 -17.99 -0.10
CA ASP A 97 26.32 -18.20 1.29
C ASP A 97 27.09 -19.51 1.44
N LEU A 98 28.31 -19.43 1.96
CA LEU A 98 29.22 -20.54 2.17
C LEU A 98 29.72 -20.61 3.62
N MET A 99 29.92 -21.80 4.12
CA MET A 99 30.63 -22.05 5.37
C MET A 99 31.77 -23.04 5.10
N VAL A 100 32.99 -22.72 5.54
CA VAL A 100 34.07 -23.65 5.67
C VAL A 100 34.00 -24.23 7.07
N LEU A 101 33.51 -25.47 7.18
CA LEU A 101 33.44 -26.21 8.42
C LEU A 101 34.80 -26.89 8.64
N ILE A 102 35.48 -26.59 9.75
CA ILE A 102 36.83 -27.06 10.01
C ILE A 102 36.91 -28.01 11.22
N GLN A 103 37.93 -28.87 11.22
CA GLN A 103 38.33 -29.55 12.45
C GLN A 103 38.98 -28.57 13.44
N PRO A 104 38.79 -28.70 14.75
CA PRO A 104 39.26 -27.70 15.73
C PRO A 104 40.76 -27.38 15.68
N GLN A 105 41.61 -28.28 15.15
CA GLN A 105 43.04 -28.09 15.09
C GLN A 105 43.51 -27.54 13.72
N ALA A 106 42.63 -27.34 12.77
CA ALA A 106 42.96 -27.02 11.38
C ALA A 106 42.99 -25.53 11.04
N ASP A 107 42.62 -24.62 11.96
CA ASP A 107 42.35 -23.20 11.70
C ASP A 107 43.50 -22.47 10.97
N GLU A 108 44.74 -22.60 11.48
CA GLU A 108 45.89 -21.92 10.91
C GLU A 108 46.29 -22.48 9.52
N ALA A 109 46.11 -23.77 9.28
CA ALA A 109 46.47 -24.42 8.03
C ALA A 109 45.54 -24.07 6.88
N ILE A 110 44.24 -23.76 7.19
CA ILE A 110 43.17 -23.51 6.21
C ILE A 110 43.05 -22.03 5.87
N LYS A 111 43.51 -21.11 6.72
CA LYS A 111 43.40 -19.65 6.49
C LYS A 111 43.86 -19.21 5.10
N PRO A 112 45.03 -19.63 4.59
CA PRO A 112 45.47 -19.23 3.25
C PRO A 112 44.54 -19.71 2.14
N LEU A 113 44.01 -20.95 2.25
CA LEU A 113 43.07 -21.51 1.30
C LEU A 113 41.75 -20.70 1.28
N VAL A 114 41.20 -20.39 2.45
CA VAL A 114 39.98 -19.60 2.57
C VAL A 114 40.17 -18.20 2.02
N THR A 115 41.30 -17.54 2.34
CA THR A 115 41.60 -16.20 1.81
C THR A 115 41.65 -16.22 0.29
N ARG A 116 42.30 -17.25 -0.27
CA ARG A 116 42.43 -17.41 -1.72
C ARG A 116 41.10 -17.66 -2.39
N LEU A 117 40.33 -18.61 -1.90
CA LEU A 117 38.99 -18.94 -2.40
C LEU A 117 38.06 -17.72 -2.33
N SER A 118 38.10 -16.98 -1.22
CA SER A 118 37.32 -15.77 -1.04
C SER A 118 37.63 -14.70 -2.10
N GLN A 119 38.94 -14.46 -2.37
CA GLN A 119 39.34 -13.51 -3.39
C GLN A 119 38.86 -13.92 -4.78
N ASP A 120 39.07 -15.18 -5.15
CA ASP A 120 38.69 -15.70 -6.48
C ASP A 120 37.13 -15.65 -6.67
N LEU A 121 36.37 -15.91 -5.63
CA LEU A 121 34.89 -15.80 -5.65
C LEU A 121 34.44 -14.34 -5.85
N TYR A 122 35.02 -13.37 -5.16
CA TYR A 122 34.77 -11.95 -5.39
C TYR A 122 35.17 -11.48 -6.79
N ASP A 123 36.31 -11.90 -7.27
CA ASP A 123 36.82 -11.57 -8.62
C ASP A 123 35.92 -12.14 -9.72
N THR A 124 35.31 -13.29 -9.48
CA THR A 124 34.29 -13.90 -10.37
C THR A 124 32.99 -13.13 -10.42
N GLY A 125 32.70 -12.31 -9.41
CA GLY A 125 31.50 -11.44 -9.34
C GLY A 125 30.35 -12.00 -8.53
N PHE A 126 30.61 -12.95 -7.62
CA PHE A 126 29.62 -13.37 -6.63
C PHE A 126 29.48 -12.33 -5.52
N GLN A 127 28.25 -12.12 -5.09
CA GLN A 127 27.98 -11.54 -3.77
C GLN A 127 28.11 -12.67 -2.75
N LEU A 128 29.15 -12.61 -1.92
CA LEU A 128 29.59 -13.75 -1.10
C LEU A 128 29.33 -13.49 0.39
N GLY A 129 28.62 -14.43 1.03
CA GLY A 129 28.61 -14.62 2.47
C GLY A 129 29.51 -15.81 2.81
N LEU A 130 30.72 -15.59 3.38
CA LEU A 130 31.63 -16.66 3.75
C LEU A 130 31.93 -16.64 5.25
N SER A 131 31.81 -17.79 5.90
CA SER A 131 32.20 -17.98 7.30
C SER A 131 33.09 -19.20 7.48
N VAL A 132 34.02 -19.14 8.46
CA VAL A 132 34.86 -20.28 8.85
C VAL A 132 34.52 -20.62 10.30
N ARG A 133 34.13 -21.86 10.59
CA ARG A 133 33.69 -22.26 11.93
C ARG A 133 33.97 -23.73 12.19
N ASP A 134 34.25 -24.06 13.42
CA ASP A 134 34.19 -25.46 13.85
C ASP A 134 32.72 -25.85 14.16
N ALA A 135 32.46 -27.17 14.27
CA ALA A 135 31.12 -27.71 14.48
C ALA A 135 30.52 -27.29 15.83
N ARG A 136 31.29 -27.00 16.85
CA ARG A 136 30.80 -26.60 18.17
C ARG A 136 30.37 -25.13 18.15
N GLU A 137 31.21 -24.29 17.58
CA GLU A 137 30.93 -22.87 17.41
C GLU A 137 29.70 -22.65 16.54
N ALA A 138 29.62 -23.28 15.35
CA ALA A 138 28.49 -23.17 14.46
C ALA A 138 27.15 -23.54 15.14
N ILE A 139 27.13 -24.63 15.90
CA ILE A 139 25.94 -25.07 16.61
C ILE A 139 25.62 -24.12 17.77
N HIS A 140 26.61 -23.66 18.52
CA HIS A 140 26.39 -22.72 19.62
C HIS A 140 25.75 -21.43 19.14
N LEU A 141 26.26 -20.86 18.07
CA LEU A 141 25.70 -19.66 17.46
C LEU A 141 24.28 -19.88 16.92
N ALA A 142 24.03 -21.04 16.27
CA ALA A 142 22.68 -21.37 15.78
C ALA A 142 21.64 -21.48 16.88
N LEU A 143 22.01 -21.87 18.08
CA LEU A 143 21.10 -21.97 19.22
C LEU A 143 20.78 -20.60 19.84
N GLY A 144 21.58 -19.58 19.57
CA GLY A 144 21.42 -18.21 20.05
C GLY A 144 20.88 -17.21 19.03
N ASP A 145 21.05 -17.47 17.73
CA ASP A 145 20.70 -16.58 16.64
C ASP A 145 19.81 -17.27 15.59
N ALA A 146 18.61 -16.74 15.40
CA ALA A 146 17.63 -17.29 14.44
C ALA A 146 18.15 -17.25 13.00
N THR A 147 18.93 -16.24 12.61
CA THR A 147 19.46 -16.09 11.25
C THR A 147 20.48 -17.18 10.96
N ILE A 148 21.39 -17.44 11.91
CA ILE A 148 22.39 -18.50 11.82
C ILE A 148 21.70 -19.87 11.83
N PHE A 149 20.73 -20.07 12.73
CA PHE A 149 19.92 -21.29 12.75
C PHE A 149 19.28 -21.59 11.41
N THR A 150 18.57 -20.61 10.83
CA THR A 150 17.86 -20.81 9.57
C THR A 150 18.80 -21.07 8.39
N ALA A 151 20.00 -20.46 8.38
CA ALA A 151 21.02 -20.74 7.37
C ALA A 151 21.58 -22.17 7.49
N LEU A 152 21.91 -22.61 8.72
CA LEU A 152 22.45 -23.95 8.98
C LEU A 152 21.41 -25.07 8.81
N ALA A 153 20.12 -24.81 9.08
CA ALA A 153 19.04 -25.75 8.82
C ALA A 153 18.98 -26.17 7.35
N GLU A 154 19.38 -25.29 6.44
CA GLU A 154 19.41 -25.49 4.99
C GLU A 154 20.81 -25.89 4.46
N SER A 155 21.72 -26.33 5.33
CA SER A 155 23.10 -26.66 4.97
C SER A 155 23.18 -27.86 4.03
N ARG A 156 24.03 -27.76 2.99
CA ARG A 156 24.31 -28.78 1.98
C ARG A 156 25.82 -28.95 1.76
N TYR A 157 26.25 -30.23 1.72
CA TYR A 157 27.64 -30.56 1.41
C TYR A 157 28.00 -30.18 -0.02
N LEU A 158 29.19 -29.58 -0.22
CA LEU A 158 29.77 -29.30 -1.53
C LEU A 158 31.06 -30.10 -1.80
N ALA A 159 32.06 -30.02 -0.90
CA ALA A 159 33.34 -30.65 -1.07
C ALA A 159 34.06 -30.86 0.27
N GLY A 160 35.16 -31.62 0.26
CA GLY A 160 36.01 -31.89 1.42
C GLY A 160 35.54 -33.10 2.23
N ASN A 161 35.72 -33.08 3.54
CA ASN A 161 35.48 -34.22 4.42
C ASN A 161 33.98 -34.43 4.70
N ILE A 162 33.39 -35.46 4.08
CA ILE A 162 31.96 -35.77 4.21
C ILE A 162 31.59 -36.27 5.62
N ASP A 163 32.49 -36.99 6.31
CA ASP A 163 32.21 -37.50 7.66
C ASP A 163 32.14 -36.35 8.68
N LEU A 164 32.94 -35.30 8.48
CA LEU A 164 32.88 -34.08 9.26
C LEU A 164 31.51 -33.40 9.09
N PHE A 165 31.02 -33.29 7.85
CA PHE A 165 29.71 -32.73 7.58
C PHE A 165 28.56 -33.57 8.19
N GLN A 166 28.60 -34.88 8.02
CA GLN A 166 27.59 -35.79 8.58
C GLN A 166 27.53 -35.71 10.11
N THR A 167 28.71 -35.74 10.76
CA THR A 167 28.81 -35.58 12.22
C THR A 167 28.25 -34.24 12.68
N PHE A 168 28.55 -33.14 11.98
CA PHE A 168 27.98 -31.82 12.24
C PHE A 168 26.47 -31.85 12.10
N ARG A 169 25.94 -32.33 10.99
CA ARG A 169 24.50 -32.37 10.68
C ARG A 169 23.71 -33.17 11.71
N ASP A 170 24.19 -34.32 12.11
CA ASP A 170 23.58 -35.17 13.13
C ASP A 170 23.52 -34.47 14.49
N ARG A 171 24.62 -33.82 14.89
CA ARG A 171 24.68 -33.06 16.14
C ARG A 171 23.72 -31.85 16.11
N LEU A 172 23.72 -31.10 15.01
CA LEU A 172 22.81 -29.98 14.81
C LEU A 172 21.37 -30.43 14.92
N THR A 173 20.95 -31.49 14.21
CA THR A 173 19.59 -32.06 14.24
C THR A 173 19.17 -32.45 15.64
N LYS A 174 20.01 -33.21 16.36
CA LYS A 174 19.71 -33.67 17.74
C LYS A 174 19.55 -32.51 18.72
N LEU A 175 20.37 -31.47 18.61
CA LEU A 175 20.33 -30.31 19.51
C LEU A 175 19.18 -29.38 19.17
N THR A 176 18.89 -29.16 17.89
CA THR A 176 17.75 -28.34 17.45
C THR A 176 16.42 -28.98 17.87
N GLN A 177 16.25 -30.29 17.75
CA GLN A 177 15.05 -30.99 18.22
C GLN A 177 14.83 -30.83 19.74
N ARG A 178 15.90 -30.85 20.53
CA ARG A 178 15.82 -30.63 21.99
C ARG A 178 15.43 -29.18 22.34
N ARG A 179 15.81 -28.22 21.54
CA ARG A 179 15.50 -26.79 21.73
C ARG A 179 14.40 -26.26 20.77
N GLY A 180 13.65 -27.14 20.16
CA GLY A 180 12.71 -26.84 19.08
C GLY A 180 11.72 -25.71 19.40
N PHE A 181 11.19 -25.63 20.62
CA PHE A 181 10.28 -24.56 21.01
C PHE A 181 10.96 -23.18 21.06
N SER A 182 12.16 -23.10 21.64
CA SER A 182 12.91 -21.84 21.70
C SER A 182 13.30 -21.34 20.29
N LEU A 183 13.74 -22.24 19.42
CA LEU A 183 14.11 -21.94 18.04
C LEU A 183 12.89 -21.53 17.20
N LEU A 184 11.75 -22.18 17.42
CA LEU A 184 10.48 -21.80 16.81
C LEU A 184 10.12 -20.36 17.19
N GLU A 185 10.09 -20.01 18.48
CA GLU A 185 9.71 -18.67 18.94
C GLU A 185 10.70 -17.60 18.46
N SER A 186 11.99 -17.88 18.47
CA SER A 186 13.03 -16.98 17.94
C SER A 186 12.85 -16.75 16.43
N SER A 187 12.61 -17.80 15.63
CA SER A 187 12.36 -17.68 14.20
C SER A 187 11.09 -16.89 13.90
N LEU A 188 10.04 -17.07 14.72
CA LEU A 188 8.79 -16.31 14.60
C LEU A 188 8.95 -14.84 14.98
N ALA A 189 9.77 -14.54 15.98
CA ALA A 189 10.06 -13.15 16.37
C ALA A 189 10.80 -12.43 15.23
N SER A 190 11.88 -13.02 14.71
CA SER A 190 12.62 -12.48 13.56
C SER A 190 11.71 -12.28 12.34
N ARG A 191 10.80 -13.24 12.07
CA ARG A 191 9.87 -13.11 10.95
C ARG A 191 8.81 -12.02 11.17
N ARG A 192 8.39 -11.75 12.40
CA ARG A 192 7.49 -10.61 12.71
C ARG A 192 8.17 -9.27 12.44
N GLU A 193 9.42 -9.11 12.88
CA GLU A 193 10.21 -7.90 12.60
C GLU A 193 10.40 -7.67 11.10
N GLU A 194 10.69 -8.74 10.35
CA GLU A 194 10.81 -8.65 8.90
C GLU A 194 9.49 -8.26 8.23
N ARG A 195 8.34 -8.81 8.69
CA ARG A 195 7.00 -8.45 8.17
C ARG A 195 6.63 -7.00 8.49
N ALA A 196 6.96 -6.50 9.67
CA ALA A 196 6.73 -5.10 10.03
C ALA A 196 7.44 -4.14 9.04
N LYS A 197 8.64 -4.53 8.55
CA LYS A 197 9.42 -3.74 7.59
C LYS A 197 8.94 -3.89 6.14
N TYR A 198 8.51 -5.08 5.71
CA TYR A 198 8.19 -5.39 4.31
C TYR A 198 6.70 -5.61 4.04
N GLY A 199 5.84 -5.43 5.05
CA GLY A 199 4.38 -5.50 4.96
C GLY A 199 3.75 -6.69 5.68
N GLU A 200 2.79 -6.38 6.53
CA GLU A 200 2.07 -7.35 7.38
C GLU A 200 0.86 -7.99 6.71
N THR A 201 0.41 -7.44 5.58
CA THR A 201 -0.69 -8.00 4.79
C THR A 201 -0.17 -8.68 3.52
N VAL A 202 -0.93 -9.65 3.00
CA VAL A 202 -0.66 -10.27 1.70
C VAL A 202 -1.16 -9.42 0.53
N TYR A 203 -2.06 -8.46 0.78
CA TYR A 203 -2.75 -7.65 -0.23
C TYR A 203 -2.08 -6.30 -0.47
N LEU A 204 -0.75 -6.25 -0.40
CA LEU A 204 0.02 -5.05 -0.72
C LEU A 204 0.06 -4.82 -2.22
N LEU A 205 -0.11 -3.56 -2.62
CA LEU A 205 -0.03 -3.17 -4.02
C LEU A 205 1.34 -3.46 -4.67
N CYS A 206 2.42 -3.19 -3.95
CA CYS A 206 3.79 -3.47 -4.40
C CYS A 206 4.48 -4.41 -3.40
N PRO A 207 4.21 -5.73 -3.46
CA PRO A 207 4.78 -6.68 -2.51
C PRO A 207 6.24 -7.00 -2.81
N ASN A 208 7.02 -7.28 -1.77
CA ASN A 208 8.30 -7.94 -1.91
C ASN A 208 8.08 -9.46 -1.98
N VAL A 209 8.32 -10.06 -3.14
CA VAL A 209 8.05 -11.48 -3.44
C VAL A 209 8.72 -12.43 -2.45
N LYS A 210 9.90 -12.05 -1.92
CA LYS A 210 10.66 -12.83 -0.95
C LYS A 210 10.19 -12.59 0.48
N ARG A 211 10.01 -11.32 0.90
CA ARG A 211 9.94 -10.91 2.31
C ARG A 211 8.57 -10.49 2.80
N SER A 212 7.66 -10.04 1.93
CA SER A 212 6.29 -9.70 2.35
C SER A 212 5.55 -10.92 2.89
N ARG A 213 4.48 -10.68 3.62
CA ARG A 213 3.63 -11.76 4.14
C ARG A 213 3.08 -12.61 3.01
N GLY A 214 3.13 -13.94 3.15
CA GLY A 214 2.76 -14.87 2.07
C GLY A 214 3.83 -15.05 0.97
N GLY A 215 4.99 -14.40 1.08
CA GLY A 215 6.11 -14.57 0.16
C GLY A 215 6.98 -15.80 0.48
N LEU A 216 8.09 -15.97 -0.26
CA LEU A 216 9.00 -17.11 -0.13
C LEU A 216 9.52 -17.33 1.30
N ARG A 217 9.68 -16.28 2.10
CA ARG A 217 10.11 -16.39 3.50
C ARG A 217 9.11 -17.14 4.39
N ASP A 218 7.82 -17.12 4.06
CA ASP A 218 6.83 -17.89 4.81
C ASP A 218 6.88 -19.38 4.45
N LEU A 219 7.26 -19.74 3.21
CA LEU A 219 7.59 -21.12 2.84
C LEU A 219 8.85 -21.61 3.56
N HIS A 220 9.89 -20.76 3.61
CA HIS A 220 11.10 -21.10 4.36
C HIS A 220 10.82 -21.27 5.86
N LEU A 221 9.91 -20.48 6.44
CA LEU A 221 9.51 -20.62 7.83
C LEU A 221 8.93 -22.02 8.11
N ILE A 222 8.09 -22.57 7.23
CA ILE A 222 7.58 -23.95 7.34
C ILE A 222 8.74 -24.95 7.36
N ARG A 223 9.74 -24.80 6.48
CA ARG A 223 10.94 -25.67 6.42
C ARG A 223 11.76 -25.59 7.71
N TRP A 224 11.99 -24.40 8.24
CA TRP A 224 12.77 -24.22 9.47
C TRP A 224 12.06 -24.78 10.70
N ILE A 225 10.75 -24.59 10.79
CA ILE A 225 9.93 -25.22 11.85
C ILE A 225 9.98 -26.76 11.72
N ALA A 226 9.84 -27.27 10.49
CA ALA A 226 9.94 -28.70 10.22
C ALA A 226 11.32 -29.28 10.60
N PHE A 227 12.40 -28.57 10.30
CA PHE A 227 13.73 -28.96 10.72
C PHE A 227 13.89 -28.97 12.25
N ALA A 228 13.44 -27.93 12.92
CA ALA A 228 13.51 -27.85 14.39
C ALA A 228 12.73 -28.97 15.07
N ARG A 229 11.68 -29.47 14.41
CA ARG A 229 10.80 -30.47 14.98
C ARG A 229 11.12 -31.89 14.53
N PHE A 230 11.39 -32.08 13.25
CA PHE A 230 11.52 -33.40 12.62
C PHE A 230 12.94 -33.68 12.12
N GLY A 231 13.81 -32.67 12.05
CA GLY A 231 15.12 -32.77 11.40
C GLY A 231 15.08 -32.73 9.86
N GLU A 232 13.91 -32.42 9.28
CA GLU A 232 13.66 -32.42 7.84
C GLU A 232 13.25 -31.07 7.32
N THR A 233 13.73 -30.70 6.12
CA THR A 233 13.36 -29.47 5.43
C THR A 233 12.57 -29.69 4.15
N ASP A 234 12.54 -30.93 3.66
CA ASP A 234 11.85 -31.31 2.42
C ASP A 234 10.35 -31.46 2.65
N PHE A 235 9.52 -30.82 1.82
CA PHE A 235 8.06 -30.79 2.00
C PHE A 235 7.43 -32.17 1.81
N ASP A 236 7.93 -32.99 0.89
CA ASP A 236 7.42 -34.35 0.68
C ASP A 236 7.69 -35.25 1.89
N ARG A 237 8.89 -35.14 2.48
CA ARG A 237 9.23 -35.86 3.70
C ARG A 237 8.43 -35.38 4.90
N VAL A 238 8.16 -34.05 5.00
CA VAL A 238 7.31 -33.47 6.04
C VAL A 238 5.85 -33.97 5.89
N HIS A 239 5.38 -34.13 4.65
CA HIS A 239 4.07 -34.72 4.36
C HIS A 239 4.04 -36.21 4.76
N GLN A 240 5.05 -37.01 4.43
CA GLN A 240 5.16 -38.41 4.83
C GLN A 240 5.09 -38.59 6.35
N GLN A 241 5.58 -37.60 7.12
CA GLN A 241 5.46 -37.57 8.58
C GLN A 241 4.07 -37.07 9.07
N LYS A 242 3.10 -36.91 8.17
CA LYS A 242 1.74 -36.43 8.45
C LYS A 242 1.68 -35.06 9.15
N ALA A 243 2.67 -34.25 8.90
CA ALA A 243 2.70 -32.88 9.41
C ALA A 243 2.11 -31.86 8.43
N LEU A 244 2.03 -32.21 7.15
CA LEU A 244 1.29 -31.51 6.09
C LEU A 244 0.28 -32.46 5.47
N ASN A 245 -0.92 -32.00 5.14
CA ASN A 245 -1.86 -32.78 4.34
C ASN A 245 -1.53 -32.68 2.84
N GLN A 246 -2.12 -33.54 2.01
CA GLN A 246 -1.87 -33.58 0.56
C GLN A 246 -2.22 -32.27 -0.13
N LYS A 247 -3.37 -31.66 0.20
CA LYS A 247 -3.84 -30.41 -0.39
C LYS A 247 -2.92 -29.23 -0.07
N ASP A 248 -2.44 -29.15 1.19
CA ASP A 248 -1.47 -28.11 1.58
C ASP A 248 -0.12 -28.28 0.86
N LEU A 249 0.33 -29.54 0.69
CA LEU A 249 1.56 -29.82 -0.07
C LEU A 249 1.43 -29.35 -1.53
N GLU A 250 0.35 -29.70 -2.21
CA GLU A 250 0.10 -29.30 -3.60
C GLU A 250 0.04 -27.75 -3.73
N GLN A 251 -0.62 -27.09 -2.80
CA GLN A 251 -0.69 -25.63 -2.77
C GLN A 251 0.68 -24.97 -2.51
N ILE A 252 1.49 -25.53 -1.61
CA ILE A 252 2.86 -25.09 -1.35
C ILE A 252 3.71 -25.19 -2.61
N LEU A 253 3.67 -26.34 -3.29
CA LEU A 253 4.48 -26.58 -4.48
C LEU A 253 4.07 -25.66 -5.63
N ALA A 254 2.77 -25.47 -5.88
CA ALA A 254 2.27 -24.56 -6.90
C ALA A 254 2.65 -23.09 -6.59
N ALA A 255 2.48 -22.66 -5.35
CA ALA A 255 2.82 -21.30 -4.94
C ALA A 255 4.34 -21.05 -4.98
N ARG A 256 5.16 -22.04 -4.58
CA ARG A 256 6.61 -21.98 -4.68
C ARG A 256 7.04 -21.80 -6.13
N GLU A 257 6.51 -22.60 -7.04
CA GLU A 257 6.80 -22.51 -8.47
C GLU A 257 6.46 -21.12 -9.02
N PHE A 258 5.26 -20.62 -8.75
CA PHE A 258 4.82 -19.31 -9.20
C PHE A 258 5.71 -18.18 -8.69
N LEU A 259 5.99 -18.14 -7.38
CA LEU A 259 6.81 -17.09 -6.78
C LEU A 259 8.27 -17.13 -7.25
N HIS A 260 8.86 -18.31 -7.46
CA HIS A 260 10.20 -18.43 -8.04
C HIS A 260 10.23 -17.94 -9.48
N ARG A 261 9.23 -18.27 -10.28
CA ARG A 261 9.12 -17.78 -11.66
C ARG A 261 9.06 -16.26 -11.73
N VAL A 262 8.22 -15.63 -10.88
CA VAL A 262 8.12 -14.16 -10.76
C VAL A 262 9.47 -13.57 -10.32
N ARG A 263 10.10 -14.14 -9.28
CA ARG A 263 11.37 -13.65 -8.74
C ARG A 263 12.52 -13.76 -9.75
N ASN A 264 12.62 -14.86 -10.46
CA ASN A 264 13.63 -15.05 -11.49
C ASN A 264 13.47 -14.00 -12.61
N GLU A 265 12.25 -13.74 -13.03
CA GLU A 265 11.94 -12.73 -14.03
C GLU A 265 12.32 -11.31 -13.57
N LEU A 266 12.04 -10.95 -12.32
CA LEU A 266 12.45 -9.67 -11.74
C LEU A 266 13.98 -9.51 -11.76
N HIS A 267 14.72 -10.55 -11.35
CA HIS A 267 16.18 -10.54 -11.32
C HIS A 267 16.79 -10.45 -12.71
N PHE A 268 16.33 -11.26 -13.66
CA PHE A 268 16.84 -11.26 -15.02
C PHE A 268 16.64 -9.91 -15.69
N PHE A 269 15.46 -9.34 -15.57
CA PHE A 269 15.15 -8.03 -16.17
C PHE A 269 15.95 -6.89 -15.54
N ALA A 270 16.07 -6.88 -14.21
CA ALA A 270 16.82 -5.84 -13.51
C ALA A 270 18.33 -5.97 -13.66
N GLY A 271 18.88 -7.12 -14.09
CA GLY A 271 20.32 -7.41 -14.13
C GLY A 271 20.98 -7.42 -12.75
N LYS A 272 20.18 -7.46 -11.67
CA LYS A 272 20.61 -7.44 -10.27
C LYS A 272 19.55 -8.08 -9.36
N SER A 273 19.88 -8.25 -8.08
CA SER A 273 18.91 -8.70 -7.07
C SER A 273 17.77 -7.69 -6.93
N GLN A 274 16.55 -8.10 -7.30
CA GLN A 274 15.32 -7.28 -7.23
C GLN A 274 14.14 -8.17 -6.83
N ASP A 275 13.62 -7.95 -5.63
CA ASP A 275 12.51 -8.74 -5.09
C ASP A 275 11.20 -7.91 -4.97
N LEU A 276 11.22 -6.59 -5.29
CA LEU A 276 10.04 -5.73 -5.24
C LEU A 276 9.24 -5.84 -6.55
N LEU A 277 8.01 -6.27 -6.45
CA LEU A 277 7.06 -6.34 -7.55
C LEU A 277 6.33 -4.99 -7.67
N SER A 278 6.99 -4.00 -8.28
CA SER A 278 6.43 -2.67 -8.53
C SER A 278 5.28 -2.72 -9.54
N ARG A 279 4.47 -1.67 -9.63
CA ARG A 279 3.37 -1.58 -10.61
C ARG A 279 3.85 -1.80 -12.05
N GLU A 280 4.99 -1.23 -12.40
CA GLU A 280 5.60 -1.38 -13.73
C GLU A 280 5.96 -2.83 -14.02
N GLU A 281 6.58 -3.50 -13.03
CA GLU A 281 6.93 -4.91 -13.13
C GLU A 281 5.70 -5.81 -13.22
N GLN A 282 4.63 -5.48 -12.52
CA GLN A 282 3.35 -6.20 -12.58
C GLN A 282 2.80 -6.21 -14.02
N VAL A 283 2.74 -5.04 -14.67
CA VAL A 283 2.27 -4.91 -16.06
C VAL A 283 3.17 -5.67 -17.02
N ARG A 284 4.49 -5.50 -16.87
CA ARG A 284 5.48 -6.16 -17.71
C ARG A 284 5.42 -7.69 -17.60
N ILE A 285 5.38 -8.20 -16.37
CA ILE A 285 5.33 -9.64 -16.09
C ILE A 285 4.01 -10.25 -16.53
N ALA A 286 2.89 -9.57 -16.30
CA ALA A 286 1.58 -10.03 -16.80
C ALA A 286 1.61 -10.26 -18.29
N LYS A 287 2.14 -9.30 -19.06
CA LYS A 287 2.29 -9.42 -20.51
C LYS A 287 3.25 -10.57 -20.90
N LYS A 288 4.41 -10.67 -20.23
CA LYS A 288 5.41 -11.71 -20.51
C LYS A 288 4.87 -13.11 -20.20
N PHE A 289 4.05 -13.26 -19.18
CA PHE A 289 3.46 -14.55 -18.80
C PHE A 289 2.18 -14.90 -19.57
N GLY A 290 1.77 -14.05 -20.53
CA GLY A 290 0.67 -14.32 -21.43
C GLY A 290 -0.72 -14.13 -20.81
N TYR A 291 -0.84 -13.26 -19.79
CA TYR A 291 -2.15 -12.87 -19.28
C TYR A 291 -2.85 -11.96 -20.30
N GLU A 292 -4.06 -12.33 -20.68
CA GLU A 292 -4.83 -11.59 -21.69
C GLU A 292 -5.91 -10.71 -21.07
N GLY A 293 -6.25 -10.96 -19.81
CA GLY A 293 -7.39 -10.33 -19.17
C GLY A 293 -8.71 -10.93 -19.64
N ASN A 294 -9.78 -10.27 -19.27
CA ASN A 294 -11.14 -10.58 -19.75
C ASN A 294 -11.99 -9.32 -19.71
N GLU A 295 -13.29 -9.40 -20.06
CA GLU A 295 -14.20 -8.26 -20.01
C GLU A 295 -14.29 -7.68 -18.57
N GLY A 296 -13.75 -6.47 -18.40
CA GLY A 296 -13.73 -5.75 -17.12
C GLY A 296 -12.54 -6.03 -16.20
N VAL A 297 -11.60 -6.91 -16.57
CA VAL A 297 -10.39 -7.21 -15.79
C VAL A 297 -9.16 -7.11 -16.68
N LEU A 298 -8.22 -6.24 -16.31
CA LEU A 298 -6.97 -6.05 -17.05
C LEU A 298 -6.04 -7.28 -16.90
N PRO A 299 -5.14 -7.51 -17.89
CA PRO A 299 -4.13 -8.58 -17.78
C PRO A 299 -3.33 -8.54 -16.48
N VAL A 300 -2.95 -7.34 -16.04
CA VAL A 300 -2.21 -7.14 -14.79
C VAL A 300 -3.05 -7.47 -13.55
N GLU A 301 -4.34 -7.19 -13.57
CA GLU A 301 -5.25 -7.51 -12.46
C GLU A 301 -5.46 -9.02 -12.35
N GLN A 302 -5.54 -9.73 -13.48
CA GLN A 302 -5.60 -11.19 -13.52
C GLN A 302 -4.31 -11.81 -12.94
N PHE A 303 -3.13 -11.31 -13.35
CA PHE A 303 -1.84 -11.74 -12.81
C PHE A 303 -1.75 -11.51 -11.30
N MET A 304 -2.14 -10.33 -10.82
CA MET A 304 -2.09 -10.00 -9.41
C MET A 304 -3.12 -10.78 -8.59
N ARG A 305 -4.27 -11.13 -9.15
CA ARG A 305 -5.23 -12.05 -8.52
C ARG A 305 -4.60 -13.41 -8.24
N ASP A 306 -3.86 -13.97 -9.20
CA ASP A 306 -3.13 -15.23 -9.02
C ASP A 306 -2.02 -15.08 -7.98
N TYR A 307 -1.28 -13.97 -8.00
CA TYR A 307 -0.26 -13.66 -7.00
C TYR A 307 -0.85 -13.63 -5.58
N PHE A 308 -1.97 -12.92 -5.39
CA PHE A 308 -2.64 -12.85 -4.09
C PHE A 308 -3.27 -14.18 -3.67
N ALA A 309 -3.76 -14.97 -4.60
CA ALA A 309 -4.26 -16.31 -4.31
C ALA A 309 -3.14 -17.20 -3.75
N HIS A 310 -1.98 -17.24 -4.41
CA HIS A 310 -0.83 -18.01 -3.95
C HIS A 310 -0.26 -17.51 -2.62
N SER A 311 -0.08 -16.19 -2.46
CA SER A 311 0.45 -15.62 -1.22
C SER A 311 -0.50 -15.81 -0.03
N SER A 312 -1.82 -15.75 -0.26
CA SER A 312 -2.83 -16.03 0.77
C SER A 312 -2.81 -17.49 1.21
N GLN A 313 -2.61 -18.43 0.28
CA GLN A 313 -2.47 -19.85 0.58
C GLN A 313 -1.23 -20.11 1.44
N ILE A 314 -0.07 -19.56 1.03
CA ILE A 314 1.18 -19.69 1.80
C ILE A 314 1.00 -19.15 3.23
N ARG A 315 0.44 -17.94 3.35
CA ARG A 315 0.17 -17.32 4.65
C ARG A 315 -0.66 -18.22 5.55
N TYR A 316 -1.73 -18.76 4.99
CA TYR A 316 -2.63 -19.66 5.70
C TYR A 316 -1.91 -20.92 6.18
N ILE A 317 -1.22 -21.62 5.27
CA ILE A 317 -0.54 -22.89 5.58
C ILE A 317 0.59 -22.63 6.61
N ALA A 318 1.38 -21.57 6.45
CA ALA A 318 2.44 -21.21 7.39
C ALA A 318 1.91 -20.89 8.79
N ALA A 319 0.78 -20.17 8.88
CA ALA A 319 0.14 -19.87 10.17
C ALA A 319 -0.33 -21.14 10.86
N ASN A 320 -1.02 -22.02 10.13
CA ASN A 320 -1.53 -23.29 10.67
C ASN A 320 -0.40 -24.24 11.07
N PHE A 321 0.62 -24.37 10.24
CA PHE A 321 1.78 -25.21 10.54
C PHE A 321 2.50 -24.71 11.81
N THR A 322 2.62 -23.40 11.96
CA THR A 322 3.20 -22.76 13.15
C THR A 322 2.39 -23.06 14.40
N GLU A 323 1.07 -22.88 14.37
CA GLU A 323 0.21 -23.16 15.54
C GLU A 323 0.22 -24.65 15.91
N THR A 324 0.18 -25.53 14.93
CA THR A 324 0.30 -26.98 15.15
C THR A 324 1.65 -27.35 15.76
N ALA A 325 2.73 -26.69 15.32
CA ALA A 325 4.05 -26.89 15.90
C ALA A 325 4.11 -26.41 17.36
N ARG A 326 3.53 -25.25 17.67
CA ARG A 326 3.47 -24.69 19.02
C ARG A 326 2.69 -25.58 19.99
N SER A 327 1.52 -26.10 19.58
CA SER A 327 0.68 -26.90 20.44
C SER A 327 1.37 -28.18 20.90
N ARG A 328 2.13 -28.80 20.03
CA ARG A 328 2.82 -30.08 20.33
C ARG A 328 4.15 -29.95 21.11
N PHE A 329 4.71 -28.76 21.26
CA PHE A 329 5.86 -28.49 22.12
C PHE A 329 5.48 -28.22 23.58
N GLY A 330 4.21 -28.01 23.91
CA GLY A 330 3.75 -27.60 25.25
C GLY A 330 3.06 -28.69 26.03
N LEU A 331 3.28 -28.74 27.34
CA LEU A 331 2.46 -29.50 28.32
C LEU A 331 0.95 -29.11 28.27
N ARG A 332 0.60 -28.11 27.50
CA ARG A 332 -0.76 -27.55 27.35
C ARG A 332 -1.75 -28.52 26.70
N ASP A 333 -1.29 -29.45 25.86
CA ASP A 333 -2.16 -30.49 25.28
C ASP A 333 -2.62 -31.51 26.30
N ILE A 334 -1.86 -31.73 27.36
CA ILE A 334 -2.23 -32.61 28.46
C ILE A 334 -3.21 -31.93 29.41
N VAL A 335 -3.08 -30.61 29.58
CA VAL A 335 -3.86 -29.81 30.54
C VAL A 335 -5.08 -29.16 29.88
N GLY A 336 -5.07 -28.97 28.54
CA GLY A 336 -6.14 -28.34 27.77
C GLY A 336 -7.54 -28.96 27.97
N PRO A 337 -7.71 -30.27 27.96
CA PRO A 337 -9.01 -30.93 28.20
C PRO A 337 -9.56 -30.67 29.61
N VAL A 338 -8.70 -30.55 30.60
CA VAL A 338 -9.09 -30.35 32.01
C VAL A 338 -9.65 -28.93 32.27
N PHE A 339 -9.19 -27.93 31.54
CA PHE A 339 -9.62 -26.53 31.65
C PHE A 339 -10.58 -26.10 30.54
N SER A 340 -11.15 -27.02 29.78
CA SER A 340 -12.15 -26.71 28.76
C SER A 340 -13.55 -27.03 29.28
N PHE A 341 -14.53 -26.20 28.89
CA PHE A 341 -15.93 -26.44 29.15
C PHE A 341 -16.71 -26.65 27.84
N SER A 342 -17.78 -27.44 27.93
CA SER A 342 -18.62 -27.74 26.76
C SER A 342 -19.71 -26.68 26.61
N VAL A 343 -19.98 -26.26 25.36
CA VAL A 343 -21.09 -25.40 25.02
C VAL A 343 -21.99 -26.12 24.01
N GLY A 344 -23.24 -26.34 24.43
CA GLY A 344 -24.26 -27.00 23.59
C GLY A 344 -23.94 -28.43 23.15
N GLY A 345 -22.89 -29.05 23.69
CA GLY A 345 -22.45 -30.41 23.28
C GLY A 345 -21.64 -30.43 21.97
N ASP A 346 -21.74 -29.39 21.15
CA ASP A 346 -21.11 -29.29 19.83
C ASP A 346 -19.72 -28.71 19.89
N PHE A 347 -19.46 -27.79 20.85
CA PHE A 347 -18.20 -27.05 20.95
C PHE A 347 -17.60 -27.14 22.33
N ARG A 348 -16.29 -27.00 22.41
CA ARG A 348 -15.52 -26.87 23.66
C ARG A 348 -14.71 -25.59 23.62
N VAL A 349 -14.84 -24.78 24.65
CA VAL A 349 -14.04 -23.55 24.83
C VAL A 349 -12.90 -23.88 25.78
N GLY A 350 -11.69 -23.87 25.25
CA GLY A 350 -10.45 -24.04 26.00
C GLY A 350 -9.74 -22.73 26.33
N PRO A 351 -8.61 -22.78 27.03
CA PRO A 351 -7.84 -21.58 27.38
C PRO A 351 -7.32 -20.77 26.17
N VAL A 352 -7.12 -21.42 25.03
CA VAL A 352 -6.54 -20.81 23.82
C VAL A 352 -7.45 -20.96 22.62
N HIS A 353 -8.12 -22.10 22.47
CA HIS A 353 -8.88 -22.45 21.29
C HIS A 353 -10.33 -22.83 21.62
N VAL A 354 -11.20 -22.59 20.64
CA VAL A 354 -12.52 -23.22 20.56
C VAL A 354 -12.40 -24.38 19.59
N THR A 355 -12.87 -25.55 20.02
CA THR A 355 -12.76 -26.81 19.28
C THR A 355 -14.14 -27.40 19.05
N ALA A 356 -14.42 -27.91 17.86
CA ALA A 356 -15.64 -28.64 17.59
C ALA A 356 -15.49 -30.11 18.06
N THR A 357 -16.52 -30.62 18.74
CA THR A 357 -16.63 -32.05 19.02
C THR A 357 -16.88 -32.83 17.72
N ARG A 358 -16.81 -34.16 17.75
CA ARG A 358 -17.13 -34.98 16.56
C ARG A 358 -18.54 -34.66 15.99
N GLN A 359 -19.51 -34.42 16.87
CA GLN A 359 -20.86 -34.00 16.48
C GLN A 359 -20.85 -32.57 15.92
N GLY A 360 -20.11 -31.66 16.54
CA GLY A 360 -19.93 -30.28 16.06
C GLY A 360 -19.29 -30.23 14.67
N GLN A 361 -18.29 -31.06 14.39
CA GLN A 361 -17.66 -31.13 13.05
C GLN A 361 -18.65 -31.53 11.96
N LEU A 362 -19.53 -32.52 12.24
CA LEU A 362 -20.57 -32.91 11.30
C LEU A 362 -21.57 -31.80 11.02
N LYS A 363 -21.91 -31.00 12.03
CA LYS A 363 -22.79 -29.83 11.87
C LYS A 363 -22.11 -28.72 11.08
N LEU A 364 -20.86 -28.42 11.39
CA LEU A 364 -20.08 -27.39 10.68
C LEU A 364 -19.93 -27.70 9.19
N ALA A 365 -19.91 -28.94 8.79
CA ALA A 365 -19.83 -29.34 7.39
C ALA A 365 -21.09 -28.97 6.59
N ASN A 366 -22.26 -28.77 7.27
CA ASN A 366 -23.56 -28.68 6.58
C ASN A 366 -24.40 -27.47 7.02
N SER A 367 -23.97 -26.68 7.99
CA SER A 367 -24.80 -25.64 8.61
C SER A 367 -24.06 -24.32 8.79
N LEU A 368 -24.46 -23.27 8.05
CA LEU A 368 -23.96 -21.90 8.27
C LEU A 368 -24.30 -21.36 9.65
N VAL A 369 -25.47 -21.71 10.19
CA VAL A 369 -25.87 -21.31 11.54
C VAL A 369 -24.87 -21.81 12.58
N ASP A 370 -24.45 -23.09 12.50
CA ASP A 370 -23.49 -23.63 13.46
C ASP A 370 -22.09 -23.05 13.27
N ILE A 371 -21.70 -22.72 12.03
CA ILE A 371 -20.45 -22.00 11.77
C ILE A 371 -20.49 -20.62 12.41
N LEU A 372 -21.59 -19.85 12.24
CA LEU A 372 -21.72 -18.54 12.88
C LEU A 372 -21.76 -18.65 14.41
N ARG A 373 -22.41 -19.67 14.98
CA ARG A 373 -22.37 -19.92 16.43
C ARG A 373 -20.95 -20.19 16.94
N LEU A 374 -20.16 -20.96 16.20
CA LEU A 374 -18.74 -21.16 16.53
C LEU A 374 -17.94 -19.87 16.47
N MET A 375 -18.19 -19.03 15.46
CA MET A 375 -17.52 -17.75 15.30
C MET A 375 -17.90 -16.78 16.42
N ASP A 376 -19.16 -16.75 16.82
CA ASP A 376 -19.66 -15.98 17.95
C ASP A 376 -18.93 -16.41 19.25
N LEU A 377 -18.88 -17.70 19.54
CA LEU A 377 -18.14 -18.22 20.68
C LEU A 377 -16.64 -17.85 20.63
N ALA A 378 -16.00 -18.00 19.48
CA ALA A 378 -14.60 -17.65 19.30
C ALA A 378 -14.36 -16.14 19.51
N ASN A 379 -15.32 -15.29 19.12
CA ASN A 379 -15.26 -13.84 19.30
C ASN A 379 -15.54 -13.45 20.74
N ALA A 380 -16.62 -13.96 21.36
CA ALA A 380 -17.02 -13.65 22.72
C ALA A 380 -15.94 -14.02 23.77
N TYR A 381 -15.33 -15.18 23.60
CA TYR A 381 -14.26 -15.67 24.51
C TYR A 381 -12.86 -15.21 24.11
N ASN A 382 -12.69 -14.47 23.03
CA ASN A 382 -11.39 -14.08 22.45
C ASN A 382 -10.47 -15.28 22.23
N ARG A 383 -10.99 -16.32 21.63
CA ARG A 383 -10.26 -17.56 21.36
C ARG A 383 -10.11 -17.80 19.88
N ARG A 384 -9.05 -18.51 19.53
CA ARG A 384 -8.85 -18.97 18.15
C ARG A 384 -9.67 -20.23 17.91
N ILE A 385 -10.07 -20.45 16.68
CA ILE A 385 -10.62 -21.73 16.25
C ILE A 385 -9.44 -22.69 16.09
N ASP A 386 -9.54 -23.92 16.61
CA ASP A 386 -8.48 -24.90 16.43
C ASP A 386 -8.35 -25.33 14.97
N HIS A 387 -7.18 -25.86 14.64
CA HIS A 387 -6.83 -26.19 13.27
C HIS A 387 -7.78 -27.19 12.60
N GLN A 388 -8.14 -28.27 13.30
CA GLN A 388 -9.01 -29.28 12.72
C GLN A 388 -10.43 -28.74 12.44
N THR A 389 -10.97 -27.98 13.38
CA THR A 389 -12.25 -27.29 13.22
C THR A 389 -12.20 -26.28 12.07
N TRP A 390 -11.09 -25.55 11.96
CA TRP A 390 -10.86 -24.60 10.87
C TRP A 390 -10.84 -25.27 9.50
N LEU A 391 -10.13 -26.40 9.37
CA LEU A 391 -10.10 -27.19 8.13
C LEU A 391 -11.47 -27.68 7.72
N THR A 392 -12.25 -28.23 8.67
CA THR A 392 -13.61 -28.69 8.42
C THR A 392 -14.49 -27.60 7.82
N ILE A 393 -14.46 -26.39 8.40
CA ILE A 393 -15.22 -25.24 7.87
C ILE A 393 -14.73 -24.87 6.47
N ARG A 394 -13.41 -24.77 6.27
CA ARG A 394 -12.84 -24.37 4.99
C ARG A 394 -13.16 -25.35 3.86
N GLU A 395 -13.09 -26.64 4.14
CA GLU A 395 -13.49 -27.67 3.19
C GLU A 395 -14.98 -27.57 2.85
N ALA A 396 -15.84 -27.45 3.86
CA ALA A 396 -17.27 -27.24 3.66
C ALA A 396 -17.57 -26.00 2.82
N MET A 397 -16.89 -24.89 3.05
CA MET A 397 -17.10 -23.64 2.32
C MET A 397 -16.52 -23.63 0.90
N THR A 398 -15.54 -24.48 0.63
CA THR A 398 -14.89 -24.55 -0.71
C THR A 398 -15.64 -25.50 -1.65
N ASP A 399 -16.07 -26.65 -1.15
CA ASP A 399 -16.53 -27.79 -1.98
C ASP A 399 -18.06 -27.93 -2.02
N SER A 400 -18.82 -27.12 -1.25
CA SER A 400 -20.27 -27.28 -1.12
C SER A 400 -21.09 -26.47 -2.13
N GLU A 401 -22.25 -27.01 -2.47
CA GLU A 401 -23.36 -26.30 -3.10
C GLU A 401 -23.76 -25.02 -2.31
N PRO A 402 -24.58 -24.13 -2.89
CA PRO A 402 -25.04 -22.94 -2.18
C PRO A 402 -25.71 -23.33 -0.86
N PHE A 403 -25.21 -22.76 0.24
CA PHE A 403 -25.90 -22.87 1.52
C PHE A 403 -27.17 -22.02 1.49
N GLU A 404 -28.23 -22.51 2.10
CA GLU A 404 -29.46 -21.76 2.26
C GLU A 404 -29.25 -20.64 3.28
N LEU A 405 -29.47 -19.40 2.86
CA LEU A 405 -29.52 -18.24 3.74
C LEU A 405 -30.91 -18.18 4.40
N ASN A 406 -31.04 -18.77 5.56
CA ASN A 406 -32.26 -18.71 6.35
C ASN A 406 -32.28 -17.47 7.29
N ALA A 407 -33.44 -17.21 7.89
CA ALA A 407 -33.65 -16.06 8.78
C ALA A 407 -32.65 -16.04 9.96
N GLU A 408 -32.27 -17.20 10.50
CA GLU A 408 -31.33 -17.28 11.62
C GLU A 408 -29.91 -16.87 11.19
N VAL A 409 -29.45 -17.25 9.99
CA VAL A 409 -28.15 -16.80 9.44
C VAL A 409 -28.16 -15.28 9.25
N ALA A 410 -29.22 -14.74 8.66
CA ALA A 410 -29.39 -13.30 8.45
C ALA A 410 -29.36 -12.53 9.77
N GLN A 411 -30.17 -12.94 10.74
CA GLN A 411 -30.23 -12.30 12.05
C GLN A 411 -28.88 -12.35 12.80
N ARG A 412 -28.17 -13.50 12.77
CA ARG A 412 -26.86 -13.62 13.41
C ARG A 412 -25.82 -12.74 12.73
N PHE A 413 -25.83 -12.68 11.41
CA PHE A 413 -24.90 -11.84 10.68
C PHE A 413 -25.13 -10.35 10.97
N MET A 414 -26.38 -9.89 10.97
CA MET A 414 -26.72 -8.51 11.34
C MET A 414 -26.39 -8.21 12.80
N ALA A 415 -26.53 -9.17 13.71
CA ALA A 415 -26.08 -9.03 15.09
C ALA A 415 -24.56 -8.86 15.19
N PHE A 416 -23.77 -9.57 14.38
CA PHE A 416 -22.32 -9.37 14.31
C PHE A 416 -21.97 -7.96 13.85
N LEU A 417 -22.67 -7.44 12.83
CA LEU A 417 -22.44 -6.07 12.35
C LEU A 417 -22.81 -5.01 13.41
N SER A 418 -23.66 -5.35 14.37
CA SER A 418 -24.02 -4.46 15.50
C SER A 418 -22.98 -4.47 16.62
N GLU A 419 -22.17 -5.53 16.73
CA GLU A 419 -21.14 -5.69 17.74
C GLU A 419 -19.82 -5.03 17.31
N THR A 420 -19.51 -3.86 17.86
CA THR A 420 -18.35 -3.08 17.42
C THR A 420 -17.01 -3.59 17.94
N SER A 421 -16.98 -4.30 19.08
CA SER A 421 -15.76 -4.55 19.83
C SER A 421 -14.67 -5.38 19.12
N ARG A 422 -15.04 -6.18 18.11
CA ARG A 422 -14.13 -7.06 17.36
C ARG A 422 -14.61 -7.39 15.95
N LEU A 423 -15.37 -6.52 15.37
CA LEU A 423 -16.00 -6.75 14.08
C LEU A 423 -14.97 -6.99 12.97
N GLY A 424 -13.93 -6.19 12.88
CA GLY A 424 -12.89 -6.36 11.85
C GLY A 424 -12.20 -7.73 11.90
N PRO A 425 -11.63 -8.16 13.03
CA PRO A 425 -11.07 -9.51 13.17
C PRO A 425 -12.06 -10.63 12.86
N LEU A 426 -13.34 -10.45 13.16
CA LEU A 426 -14.39 -11.41 12.85
C LEU A 426 -14.64 -11.50 11.34
N LEU A 427 -14.83 -10.37 10.67
CA LEU A 427 -15.03 -10.31 9.21
C LEU A 427 -13.82 -10.90 8.46
N ARG A 428 -12.59 -10.61 8.89
CA ARG A 428 -11.40 -11.24 8.32
C ARG A 428 -11.42 -12.75 8.44
N ARG A 429 -11.80 -13.26 9.62
CA ARG A 429 -11.92 -14.70 9.86
C ARG A 429 -12.98 -15.34 8.95
N MET A 430 -14.15 -14.69 8.83
CA MET A 430 -15.21 -15.13 7.93
C MET A 430 -14.75 -15.11 6.46
N HIS A 431 -14.03 -14.09 6.05
CA HIS A 431 -13.47 -13.96 4.72
C HIS A 431 -12.39 -15.02 4.45
N GLU A 432 -11.46 -15.25 5.36
CA GLU A 432 -10.43 -16.30 5.25
C GLU A 432 -11.03 -17.72 5.11
N LEU A 433 -12.12 -17.98 5.82
CA LEU A 433 -12.85 -19.25 5.76
C LEU A 433 -13.84 -19.33 4.58
N ARG A 434 -14.00 -18.29 3.78
CA ARG A 434 -15.00 -18.16 2.71
C ARG A 434 -16.46 -18.18 3.17
N VAL A 435 -16.69 -17.99 4.45
CA VAL A 435 -18.04 -17.88 5.04
C VAL A 435 -18.71 -16.60 4.57
N LEU A 436 -17.95 -15.49 4.51
CA LEU A 436 -18.48 -14.20 4.08
C LEU A 436 -19.05 -14.24 2.65
N GLU A 437 -18.42 -15.00 1.74
CA GLU A 437 -18.88 -15.18 0.35
C GLU A 437 -20.20 -15.98 0.24
N LYS A 438 -20.53 -16.76 1.26
CA LYS A 438 -21.80 -17.49 1.30
C LYS A 438 -22.96 -16.61 1.81
N ILE A 439 -22.65 -15.61 2.64
CA ILE A 439 -23.63 -14.68 3.21
C ILE A 439 -23.77 -13.43 2.31
N VAL A 440 -22.67 -12.96 1.76
CA VAL A 440 -22.56 -11.81 0.84
C VAL A 440 -21.93 -12.31 -0.48
N PRO A 441 -22.72 -12.90 -1.39
CA PRO A 441 -22.19 -13.55 -2.60
C PRO A 441 -21.32 -12.66 -3.49
N PRO A 442 -21.55 -11.33 -3.62
CA PRO A 442 -20.67 -10.44 -4.38
C PRO A 442 -19.21 -10.43 -3.89
N MET A 443 -18.94 -10.71 -2.60
CA MET A 443 -17.57 -10.83 -2.07
C MET A 443 -16.73 -11.91 -2.77
N LYS A 444 -17.37 -12.92 -3.37
CA LYS A 444 -16.65 -13.94 -4.15
C LYS A 444 -15.99 -13.34 -5.40
N ARG A 445 -16.68 -12.39 -6.06
CA ARG A 445 -16.15 -11.69 -7.23
C ARG A 445 -15.06 -10.70 -6.84
N ALA A 446 -15.23 -10.03 -5.71
CA ALA A 446 -14.28 -9.05 -5.20
C ALA A 446 -13.00 -9.67 -4.62
N ARG A 447 -13.00 -10.99 -4.35
CA ARG A 447 -11.85 -11.68 -3.74
C ARG A 447 -10.58 -11.52 -4.56
N CYS A 448 -9.54 -10.97 -3.90
CA CYS A 448 -8.24 -10.70 -4.51
C CYS A 448 -8.33 -9.80 -5.76
N LEU A 449 -9.43 -9.10 -5.98
CA LEU A 449 -9.59 -8.16 -7.09
C LEU A 449 -8.78 -6.90 -6.78
N LEU A 450 -7.74 -6.68 -7.56
CA LEU A 450 -7.00 -5.43 -7.57
C LEU A 450 -7.56 -4.56 -8.67
N GLN A 451 -7.84 -3.30 -8.39
CA GLN A 451 -8.05 -2.31 -9.44
C GLN A 451 -6.75 -1.58 -9.72
N PHE A 452 -6.14 -1.88 -10.86
CA PHE A 452 -4.82 -1.36 -11.20
C PHE A 452 -4.82 0.15 -11.45
N ASN A 453 -5.97 0.68 -11.86
CA ASN A 453 -6.15 2.09 -12.24
C ASN A 453 -6.63 2.99 -11.09
N GLU A 454 -6.84 2.46 -9.89
CA GLU A 454 -7.38 3.20 -8.76
C GLU A 454 -6.40 3.35 -7.60
N TYR A 455 -6.74 4.25 -6.68
CA TYR A 455 -5.92 4.76 -5.58
C TYR A 455 -5.71 3.78 -4.42
N HIS A 456 -6.31 2.59 -4.47
CA HIS A 456 -6.33 1.65 -3.35
C HIS A 456 -5.00 0.92 -3.18
N LYS A 457 -4.46 0.93 -1.96
CA LYS A 457 -3.28 0.12 -1.59
C LYS A 457 -3.61 -1.36 -1.40
N TYR A 458 -4.88 -1.73 -1.42
CA TYR A 458 -5.40 -3.05 -1.09
C TYR A 458 -6.33 -3.56 -2.18
N THR A 459 -6.61 -4.86 -2.17
CA THR A 459 -7.65 -5.46 -2.99
C THR A 459 -9.04 -5.03 -2.50
N VAL A 460 -10.04 -5.06 -3.39
CA VAL A 460 -11.41 -4.60 -3.11
C VAL A 460 -12.00 -5.27 -1.86
N ASP A 461 -11.83 -6.58 -1.72
CA ASP A 461 -12.29 -7.36 -0.56
C ASP A 461 -11.60 -6.94 0.74
N GLU A 462 -10.29 -6.73 0.72
CA GLU A 462 -9.54 -6.28 1.89
C GLU A 462 -9.88 -4.83 2.23
N HIS A 463 -10.04 -3.96 1.23
CA HIS A 463 -10.44 -2.57 1.41
C HIS A 463 -11.81 -2.47 2.09
N SER A 464 -12.82 -3.20 1.63
CA SER A 464 -14.15 -3.21 2.23
C SER A 464 -14.13 -3.61 3.72
N ILE A 465 -13.33 -4.64 4.08
CA ILE A 465 -13.17 -5.03 5.48
C ILE A 465 -12.47 -3.94 6.29
N ARG A 466 -11.45 -3.29 5.72
CA ARG A 466 -10.74 -2.18 6.37
C ARG A 466 -11.60 -0.96 6.56
N ALA A 467 -12.51 -0.67 5.64
CA ALA A 467 -13.46 0.42 5.78
C ALA A 467 -14.38 0.21 6.98
N VAL A 468 -14.84 -1.03 7.20
CA VAL A 468 -15.58 -1.38 8.43
C VAL A 468 -14.69 -1.27 9.68
N GLU A 469 -13.43 -1.72 9.62
CA GLU A 469 -12.49 -1.57 10.75
C GLU A 469 -12.23 -0.10 11.09
N ALA A 470 -12.09 0.76 10.09
CA ALA A 470 -11.91 2.19 10.28
C ALA A 470 -13.13 2.80 10.96
N ALA A 471 -14.36 2.48 10.49
CA ALA A 471 -15.60 2.95 11.12
C ALA A 471 -15.69 2.58 12.60
N VAL A 472 -15.43 1.32 12.92
CA VAL A 472 -15.42 0.84 14.31
C VAL A 472 -14.30 1.49 15.12
N GLY A 473 -13.16 1.79 14.48
CA GLY A 473 -12.00 2.44 15.10
C GLY A 473 -12.32 3.84 15.65
N TRP A 474 -13.32 4.55 15.10
CA TRP A 474 -13.75 5.85 15.61
C TRP A 474 -14.29 5.77 17.04
N MET A 475 -14.85 4.63 17.50
CA MET A 475 -15.33 4.49 18.88
C MET A 475 -14.29 4.85 19.95
N GLY A 476 -13.00 4.62 19.67
CA GLY A 476 -11.91 4.85 20.61
C GLY A 476 -11.22 6.21 20.46
N GLN A 477 -11.73 7.09 19.59
CA GLN A 477 -11.15 8.41 19.34
C GLN A 477 -11.99 9.54 19.97
N GLU A 478 -11.35 10.69 20.19
CA GLU A 478 -11.95 11.90 20.73
C GLU A 478 -11.91 13.00 19.67
N ASN A 479 -12.71 12.83 18.60
CA ASN A 479 -12.87 13.82 17.54
C ASN A 479 -14.32 13.85 17.05
N GLU A 480 -14.67 14.82 16.22
CA GLU A 480 -16.02 15.05 15.73
C GLU A 480 -16.57 13.87 14.90
N ILE A 481 -15.73 13.19 14.12
CA ILE A 481 -16.12 11.98 13.38
C ILE A 481 -16.60 10.91 14.37
N ALA A 482 -15.88 10.74 15.46
CA ALA A 482 -16.21 9.78 16.51
C ALA A 482 -17.53 10.14 17.23
N GLU A 483 -17.78 11.42 17.48
CA GLU A 483 -19.03 11.89 18.07
C GLU A 483 -20.23 11.64 17.14
N ILE A 484 -20.09 11.93 15.86
CA ILE A 484 -21.11 11.67 14.86
C ILE A 484 -21.35 10.16 14.75
N TYR A 485 -20.31 9.33 14.69
CA TYR A 485 -20.44 7.87 14.64
C TYR A 485 -21.17 7.33 15.87
N ARG A 486 -20.80 7.76 17.09
CA ARG A 486 -21.48 7.35 18.33
C ARG A 486 -22.95 7.76 18.40
N SER A 487 -23.33 8.81 17.67
CA SER A 487 -24.71 9.31 17.61
C SER A 487 -25.61 8.55 16.63
N LEU A 488 -25.08 7.62 15.83
CA LEU A 488 -25.82 6.84 14.85
C LEU A 488 -26.82 5.91 15.54
N LYS A 489 -28.04 5.85 15.01
CA LYS A 489 -29.11 4.97 15.53
C LYS A 489 -28.91 3.51 15.10
N SER A 490 -28.42 3.28 13.88
CA SER A 490 -28.30 1.97 13.25
C SER A 490 -26.90 1.75 12.63
N PRO A 491 -25.81 1.71 13.43
CA PRO A 491 -24.46 1.60 12.91
C PRO A 491 -24.21 0.30 12.11
N HIS A 492 -25.00 -0.75 12.35
CA HIS A 492 -24.91 -2.00 11.61
C HIS A 492 -25.25 -1.85 10.12
N LEU A 493 -26.16 -0.94 9.77
CA LEU A 493 -26.48 -0.62 8.37
C LEU A 493 -25.33 0.12 7.69
N LEU A 494 -24.66 1.02 8.40
CA LEU A 494 -23.43 1.65 7.94
C LEU A 494 -22.33 0.61 7.69
N HIS A 495 -22.12 -0.33 8.63
CA HIS A 495 -21.13 -1.39 8.48
C HIS A 495 -21.42 -2.30 7.28
N LEU A 496 -22.71 -2.61 7.04
CA LEU A 496 -23.13 -3.35 5.86
C LEU A 496 -22.87 -2.54 4.59
N ALA A 497 -23.23 -1.25 4.56
CA ALA A 497 -22.97 -0.38 3.42
C ALA A 497 -21.45 -0.30 3.11
N LEU A 498 -20.59 -0.12 4.13
CA LEU A 498 -19.13 -0.15 3.99
C LEU A 498 -18.60 -1.49 3.47
N LEU A 499 -19.20 -2.60 3.84
CA LEU A 499 -18.83 -3.91 3.32
C LEU A 499 -19.20 -4.07 1.84
N LEU A 500 -20.25 -3.38 1.36
CA LEU A 500 -20.82 -3.53 0.03
C LEU A 500 -20.40 -2.44 -0.97
N HIS A 501 -19.94 -1.26 -0.50
CA HIS A 501 -19.81 -0.03 -1.30
C HIS A 501 -19.04 -0.21 -2.61
N ASP A 502 -18.00 -1.03 -2.59
CA ASP A 502 -17.06 -1.22 -3.69
C ASP A 502 -17.24 -2.55 -4.45
N LEU A 503 -18.22 -3.39 -4.08
CA LEU A 503 -18.39 -4.71 -4.68
C LEU A 503 -18.86 -4.69 -6.15
N GLY A 504 -19.26 -3.54 -6.66
CA GLY A 504 -19.53 -3.29 -8.07
C GLY A 504 -18.29 -3.19 -8.96
N LYS A 505 -17.10 -3.00 -8.37
CA LYS A 505 -15.84 -2.85 -9.08
C LYS A 505 -15.46 -4.10 -9.91
N GLY A 506 -14.70 -3.88 -11.01
CA GLY A 506 -14.32 -4.96 -11.94
C GLY A 506 -15.42 -5.32 -12.96
N ASP A 507 -16.34 -4.40 -13.22
CA ASP A 507 -17.32 -4.44 -14.31
C ASP A 507 -17.15 -3.21 -15.23
N LYS A 508 -17.74 -3.23 -16.42
CA LYS A 508 -17.72 -2.07 -17.35
C LYS A 508 -18.71 -0.97 -16.95
N ARG A 509 -19.74 -1.32 -16.17
CA ARG A 509 -20.75 -0.40 -15.68
C ARG A 509 -20.18 0.47 -14.56
N ASP A 510 -20.84 1.59 -14.28
CA ASP A 510 -20.52 2.38 -13.09
C ASP A 510 -20.63 1.51 -11.84
N HIS A 511 -19.55 1.49 -11.04
CA HIS A 511 -19.46 0.58 -9.89
C HIS A 511 -20.40 0.97 -8.75
N SER A 512 -20.76 2.25 -8.63
CA SER A 512 -21.69 2.72 -7.59
C SER A 512 -23.11 2.28 -7.90
N GLU A 513 -23.52 2.36 -9.17
CA GLU A 513 -24.85 1.88 -9.62
C GLU A 513 -24.95 0.36 -9.53
N LEU A 514 -23.93 -0.36 -10.05
CA LEU A 514 -23.88 -1.82 -9.93
C LEU A 514 -23.79 -2.26 -8.47
N GLY A 515 -22.99 -1.54 -7.66
CA GLY A 515 -22.88 -1.77 -6.22
C GLY A 515 -24.22 -1.66 -5.51
N ALA A 516 -25.02 -0.65 -5.85
CA ALA A 516 -26.35 -0.48 -5.28
C ALA A 516 -27.32 -1.61 -5.67
N GLU A 517 -27.28 -2.09 -6.93
CA GLU A 517 -28.06 -3.27 -7.36
C GLU A 517 -27.66 -4.52 -6.56
N LEU A 518 -26.36 -4.75 -6.37
CA LEU A 518 -25.83 -5.87 -5.60
C LEU A 518 -26.18 -5.75 -4.11
N ALA A 519 -26.20 -4.53 -3.59
CA ALA A 519 -26.61 -4.24 -2.22
C ALA A 519 -28.09 -4.55 -2.01
N GLU A 520 -28.97 -4.17 -2.94
CA GLU A 520 -30.40 -4.48 -2.88
C GLU A 520 -30.66 -5.99 -2.79
N VAL A 521 -30.02 -6.76 -3.67
CA VAL A 521 -30.13 -8.23 -3.66
C VAL A 521 -29.65 -8.80 -2.33
N THR A 522 -28.51 -8.30 -1.81
CA THR A 522 -27.92 -8.77 -0.55
C THR A 522 -28.81 -8.41 0.65
N CYS A 523 -29.34 -7.19 0.71
CA CYS A 523 -30.23 -6.74 1.80
C CYS A 523 -31.54 -7.58 1.83
N ARG A 524 -32.12 -7.86 0.67
CA ARG A 524 -33.30 -8.73 0.60
C ARG A 524 -33.00 -10.17 1.05
N GLN A 525 -31.83 -10.70 0.69
CA GLN A 525 -31.39 -12.02 1.17
C GLN A 525 -31.16 -12.03 2.68
N LEU A 526 -30.70 -10.92 3.26
CA LEU A 526 -30.52 -10.72 4.70
C LEU A 526 -31.83 -10.35 5.40
N GLN A 527 -32.96 -10.29 4.69
CA GLN A 527 -34.31 -10.01 5.21
C GLN A 527 -34.43 -8.63 5.91
N LEU A 528 -33.70 -7.63 5.42
CA LEU A 528 -33.87 -6.26 5.86
C LEU A 528 -35.22 -5.70 5.38
N SER A 529 -35.77 -4.74 6.13
CA SER A 529 -36.95 -3.99 5.70
C SER A 529 -36.69 -3.17 4.44
N ASP A 530 -37.73 -2.74 3.74
CA ASP A 530 -37.60 -1.89 2.57
C ASP A 530 -36.87 -0.58 2.90
N GLU A 531 -37.18 0.06 4.04
CA GLU A 531 -36.50 1.28 4.50
C GLU A 531 -35.03 1.10 4.77
N GLU A 532 -34.64 -0.02 5.41
CA GLU A 532 -33.24 -0.35 5.66
C GLU A 532 -32.50 -0.67 4.35
N THR A 533 -33.17 -1.37 3.44
CA THR A 533 -32.63 -1.70 2.11
C THR A 533 -32.38 -0.44 1.30
N ASP A 534 -33.36 0.48 1.24
CA ASP A 534 -33.24 1.76 0.53
C ASP A 534 -32.09 2.60 1.09
N LEU A 535 -31.94 2.64 2.43
CA LEU A 535 -30.84 3.36 3.07
C LEU A 535 -29.47 2.78 2.71
N VAL A 536 -29.30 1.45 2.78
CA VAL A 536 -28.03 0.80 2.40
C VAL A 536 -27.72 1.02 0.93
N CYS A 537 -28.70 0.85 0.04
CA CYS A 537 -28.54 1.11 -1.39
C CYS A 537 -28.18 2.58 -1.68
N PHE A 538 -28.79 3.51 -0.98
CA PHE A 538 -28.46 4.93 -1.05
C PHE A 538 -27.01 5.19 -0.66
N LEU A 539 -26.58 4.66 0.48
CA LEU A 539 -25.20 4.83 0.97
C LEU A 539 -24.19 4.26 -0.02
N VAL A 540 -24.44 3.09 -0.61
CA VAL A 540 -23.58 2.47 -1.62
C VAL A 540 -23.56 3.30 -2.90
N ARG A 541 -24.71 3.76 -3.40
CA ARG A 541 -24.77 4.56 -4.63
C ARG A 541 -24.05 5.90 -4.51
N TYR A 542 -24.14 6.55 -3.37
CA TYR A 542 -23.64 7.91 -3.16
C TYR A 542 -22.34 7.96 -2.34
N HIS A 543 -21.64 6.83 -2.11
CA HIS A 543 -20.48 6.77 -1.24
C HIS A 543 -19.34 7.75 -1.65
N LEU A 544 -19.19 8.05 -2.94
CA LEU A 544 -18.21 9.01 -3.45
C LEU A 544 -18.70 10.46 -3.47
N ARG A 545 -20.02 10.71 -3.20
CA ARG A 545 -20.60 12.04 -3.41
C ARG A 545 -20.01 13.11 -2.50
N MET A 546 -19.86 12.83 -1.20
CA MET A 546 -19.31 13.81 -0.26
C MET A 546 -17.85 14.11 -0.53
N SER A 547 -17.03 13.08 -0.80
CA SER A 547 -15.62 13.29 -1.13
C SER A 547 -15.45 14.08 -2.42
N HIS A 548 -16.27 13.79 -3.44
CA HIS A 548 -16.28 14.54 -4.68
C HIS A 548 -16.63 16.03 -4.47
N LEU A 549 -17.68 16.31 -3.72
CA LEU A 549 -18.09 17.69 -3.45
C LEU A 549 -17.07 18.44 -2.59
N ALA A 550 -16.62 17.83 -1.49
CA ALA A 550 -15.67 18.47 -0.57
C ALA A 550 -14.32 18.77 -1.22
N PHE A 551 -13.82 17.86 -2.08
CA PHE A 551 -12.48 17.99 -2.62
C PHE A 551 -12.40 18.65 -3.99
N TYR A 552 -13.50 18.64 -4.77
CA TYR A 552 -13.47 19.10 -6.16
C TYR A 552 -14.48 20.18 -6.50
N ARG A 553 -15.34 20.58 -5.57
CA ARG A 553 -16.32 21.64 -5.83
C ARG A 553 -16.15 22.81 -4.87
N ASP A 554 -16.62 23.99 -5.28
CA ASP A 554 -16.63 25.16 -4.42
C ASP A 554 -17.74 25.05 -3.38
N MET A 555 -17.35 24.85 -2.13
CA MET A 555 -18.32 24.74 -1.03
C MET A 555 -19.01 26.06 -0.68
N ASN A 556 -18.55 27.20 -1.20
CA ASN A 556 -19.22 28.49 -1.03
C ASN A 556 -20.44 28.62 -1.95
N ASP A 557 -20.60 27.75 -2.92
CA ASP A 557 -21.79 27.69 -3.77
C ASP A 557 -22.95 27.02 -3.01
N ASN A 558 -23.92 27.82 -2.61
CA ASN A 558 -25.10 27.37 -1.89
C ASN A 558 -25.96 26.37 -2.68
N ALA A 559 -25.89 26.39 -4.02
CA ALA A 559 -26.59 25.44 -4.86
C ALA A 559 -26.09 24.00 -4.62
N ILE A 560 -24.78 23.81 -4.45
CA ILE A 560 -24.15 22.51 -4.15
C ILE A 560 -24.61 21.96 -2.80
N ILE A 561 -24.68 22.82 -1.79
CA ILE A 561 -25.16 22.43 -0.44
C ILE A 561 -26.63 22.07 -0.49
N ALA A 562 -27.47 22.88 -1.18
CA ALA A 562 -28.88 22.60 -1.35
C ALA A 562 -29.14 21.30 -2.11
N GLU A 563 -28.38 21.01 -3.17
CA GLU A 563 -28.43 19.75 -3.92
C GLU A 563 -28.10 18.54 -3.04
N LEU A 564 -27.02 18.62 -2.26
CA LEU A 564 -26.65 17.55 -1.33
C LEU A 564 -27.72 17.35 -0.26
N ALA A 565 -28.25 18.43 0.33
CA ALA A 565 -29.32 18.37 1.31
C ALA A 565 -30.60 17.73 0.73
N ALA A 566 -30.98 18.09 -0.50
CA ALA A 566 -32.13 17.50 -1.21
C ALA A 566 -31.89 16.02 -1.52
N THR A 567 -30.64 15.62 -1.76
CA THR A 567 -30.24 14.22 -2.05
C THR A 567 -30.32 13.36 -0.78
N VAL A 568 -29.73 13.80 0.33
CA VAL A 568 -29.66 13.00 1.57
C VAL A 568 -30.95 13.01 2.38
N GLN A 569 -31.78 14.03 2.25
CA GLN A 569 -33.14 14.21 2.82
C GLN A 569 -33.26 14.09 4.34
N SER A 570 -32.34 13.45 5.05
CA SER A 570 -32.42 13.27 6.50
C SER A 570 -31.07 13.46 7.19
N VAL A 571 -31.13 13.92 8.43
CA VAL A 571 -29.93 14.09 9.28
C VAL A 571 -29.21 12.75 9.53
N GLU A 572 -29.95 11.65 9.70
CA GLU A 572 -29.37 10.33 9.94
C GLU A 572 -28.64 9.82 8.69
N THR A 573 -29.24 9.98 7.51
CA THR A 573 -28.60 9.63 6.23
C THR A 573 -27.32 10.45 6.02
N LEU A 574 -27.36 11.76 6.32
CA LEU A 574 -26.18 12.63 6.24
C LEU A 574 -25.06 12.16 7.15
N LYS A 575 -25.36 11.85 8.43
CA LYS A 575 -24.40 11.31 9.39
C LYS A 575 -23.75 10.02 8.88
N MET A 576 -24.57 9.08 8.40
CA MET A 576 -24.07 7.81 7.87
C MET A 576 -23.20 8.01 6.65
N LEU A 577 -23.59 8.85 5.70
CA LEU A 577 -22.82 9.14 4.49
C LEU A 577 -21.49 9.81 4.82
N PHE A 578 -21.47 10.74 5.78
CA PHE A 578 -20.26 11.39 6.26
C PHE A 578 -19.27 10.38 6.87
N VAL A 579 -19.75 9.56 7.82
CA VAL A 579 -18.89 8.55 8.47
C VAL A 579 -18.45 7.48 7.48
N LEU A 580 -19.29 7.09 6.53
CA LEU A 580 -18.94 6.17 5.45
C LEU A 580 -17.78 6.75 4.64
N THR A 581 -17.88 8.01 4.18
CA THR A 581 -16.84 8.67 3.39
C THR A 581 -15.52 8.79 4.15
N CYS A 582 -15.55 9.17 5.43
CA CYS A 582 -14.34 9.24 6.26
C CYS A 582 -13.72 7.87 6.46
N SER A 583 -14.52 6.82 6.67
CA SER A 583 -14.04 5.46 6.91
C SER A 583 -13.48 4.82 5.65
N ASP A 584 -14.08 5.07 4.50
CA ASP A 584 -13.59 4.65 3.19
C ASP A 584 -12.21 5.25 2.92
N LEU A 585 -12.06 6.58 3.04
CA LEU A 585 -10.77 7.26 2.85
C LEU A 585 -9.70 6.78 3.83
N ALA A 586 -10.04 6.55 5.10
CA ALA A 586 -9.11 6.01 6.09
C ALA A 586 -8.65 4.58 5.75
N ALA A 587 -9.50 3.80 5.09
CA ALA A 587 -9.21 2.44 4.69
C ALA A 587 -8.28 2.32 3.48
N VAL A 588 -8.19 3.34 2.63
CA VAL A 588 -7.30 3.37 1.46
C VAL A 588 -5.84 3.25 1.86
N GLY A 589 -5.44 3.92 2.94
CA GLY A 589 -4.08 3.84 3.47
C GLY A 589 -3.76 4.91 4.51
N PRO A 590 -2.61 4.78 5.20
CA PRO A 590 -2.12 5.84 6.09
C PRO A 590 -2.04 7.17 5.36
N ASP A 591 -2.39 8.26 6.03
CA ASP A 591 -2.30 9.64 5.56
C ASP A 591 -3.23 10.01 4.37
N VAL A 592 -4.13 9.12 3.93
CA VAL A 592 -5.11 9.44 2.89
C VAL A 592 -6.21 10.34 3.44
N LEU A 593 -6.78 10.01 4.60
CA LEU A 593 -7.61 10.91 5.39
C LEU A 593 -6.72 11.65 6.39
N ASN A 594 -6.23 12.81 6.00
CA ASN A 594 -5.50 13.72 6.88
C ASN A 594 -6.44 14.77 7.48
N ASP A 595 -5.96 15.56 8.46
CA ASP A 595 -6.77 16.55 9.18
C ASP A 595 -7.39 17.60 8.24
N TRP A 596 -6.67 17.98 7.18
CA TRP A 596 -7.20 18.92 6.19
C TRP A 596 -8.41 18.35 5.43
N LYS A 597 -8.34 17.11 4.95
CA LYS A 597 -9.46 16.45 4.25
C LYS A 597 -10.63 16.18 5.18
N ALA A 598 -10.32 15.79 6.42
CA ALA A 598 -11.35 15.61 7.45
C ALA A 598 -12.08 16.95 7.73
N GLY A 599 -11.34 18.04 7.81
CA GLY A 599 -11.89 19.38 7.97
C GLY A 599 -12.81 19.80 6.83
N LEU A 600 -12.43 19.55 5.57
CA LEU A 600 -13.29 19.86 4.41
C LEU A 600 -14.58 19.02 4.41
N LEU A 601 -14.49 17.74 4.74
CA LEU A 601 -15.67 16.88 4.85
C LEU A 601 -16.58 17.32 5.99
N LEU A 602 -16.01 17.72 7.10
CA LEU A 602 -16.77 18.22 8.26
C LEU A 602 -17.45 19.56 7.95
N GLU A 603 -16.77 20.45 7.24
CA GLU A 603 -17.37 21.70 6.75
C GLU A 603 -18.57 21.44 5.84
N LEU A 604 -18.43 20.53 4.87
CA LEU A 604 -19.53 20.12 4.00
C LEU A 604 -20.69 19.51 4.80
N TYR A 605 -20.38 18.65 5.78
CA TYR A 605 -21.36 18.05 6.68
C TYR A 605 -22.13 19.11 7.46
N ASN A 606 -21.45 20.04 8.11
CA ASN A 606 -22.08 21.09 8.93
C ASN A 606 -22.98 22.02 8.11
N ARG A 607 -22.51 22.47 6.94
CA ARG A 607 -23.32 23.30 6.03
C ARG A 607 -24.58 22.57 5.56
N THR A 608 -24.45 21.29 5.20
CA THR A 608 -25.59 20.47 4.77
C THR A 608 -26.57 20.22 5.93
N LEU A 609 -26.03 19.99 7.14
CA LEU A 609 -26.85 19.83 8.35
C LEU A 609 -27.68 21.08 8.66
N ASN A 610 -27.05 22.26 8.56
CA ASN A 610 -27.72 23.54 8.76
C ASN A 610 -28.84 23.73 7.72
N GLN A 611 -28.60 23.39 6.47
CA GLN A 611 -29.60 23.43 5.41
C GLN A 611 -30.80 22.49 5.70
N LEU A 612 -30.51 21.26 6.18
CA LEU A 612 -31.57 20.28 6.51
C LEU A 612 -32.40 20.65 7.73
N THR A 613 -31.77 21.27 8.73
CA THR A 613 -32.46 21.62 9.99
C THR A 613 -33.10 23.01 9.99
N GLY A 614 -32.81 23.83 8.98
CA GLY A 614 -33.26 25.21 8.92
C GLY A 614 -32.65 26.13 9.98
N GLN A 615 -31.57 25.67 10.64
CA GLN A 615 -30.84 26.39 11.68
C GLN A 615 -29.67 27.14 11.09
N SER A 616 -29.87 28.42 10.80
CA SER A 616 -28.78 29.29 10.30
C SER A 616 -27.74 29.68 11.37
N GLU A 617 -27.91 29.25 12.64
CA GLU A 617 -27.17 29.81 13.79
C GLU A 617 -26.17 28.86 14.44
N LEU A 618 -25.87 27.64 13.91
CA LEU A 618 -25.06 26.63 14.59
C LEU A 618 -23.83 26.19 13.81
N ASP A 619 -23.22 27.06 13.03
CA ASP A 619 -21.87 26.78 12.48
C ASP A 619 -20.81 27.30 13.46
N PRO A 620 -20.08 26.43 14.21
CA PRO A 620 -19.01 26.87 15.11
C PRO A 620 -17.92 27.67 14.37
N LEU A 621 -17.63 27.29 13.13
CA LEU A 621 -16.68 28.00 12.26
C LEU A 621 -17.22 29.38 11.83
N GLN A 622 -18.53 29.45 11.57
CA GLN A 622 -19.18 30.72 11.29
C GLN A 622 -19.16 31.63 12.52
N HIS A 623 -19.41 31.07 13.71
CA HIS A 623 -19.33 31.81 14.99
C HIS A 623 -17.92 32.33 15.29
N GLU A 624 -16.90 31.52 15.07
CA GLU A 624 -15.50 31.95 15.19
C GLU A 624 -15.19 33.03 14.16
N THR A 625 -15.60 32.82 12.91
CA THR A 625 -15.42 33.80 11.83
C THR A 625 -16.12 35.11 12.14
N ASP A 626 -17.38 35.05 12.60
CA ASP A 626 -18.16 36.23 12.96
C ASP A 626 -17.57 36.95 14.20
N ALA A 627 -17.03 36.19 15.16
CA ALA A 627 -16.31 36.72 16.31
C ALA A 627 -15.04 37.46 15.90
N VAL A 628 -14.23 36.85 15.01
CA VAL A 628 -13.01 37.50 14.46
C VAL A 628 -13.37 38.70 13.63
N LYS A 629 -14.37 38.61 12.73
CA LYS A 629 -14.88 39.74 11.93
C LYS A 629 -15.37 40.90 12.84
N SER A 630 -16.09 40.57 13.91
CA SER A 630 -16.58 41.57 14.89
C SER A 630 -15.42 42.30 15.59
N GLN A 631 -14.37 41.56 15.98
CA GLN A 631 -13.15 42.14 16.55
C GLN A 631 -12.42 43.05 15.56
N VAL A 632 -12.38 42.68 14.26
CA VAL A 632 -11.82 43.55 13.22
C VAL A 632 -12.64 44.83 13.04
N VAL A 633 -13.95 44.71 13.03
CA VAL A 633 -14.89 45.83 12.95
C VAL A 633 -14.70 46.81 14.13
N GLU A 634 -14.48 46.32 15.34
CA GLU A 634 -14.20 47.11 16.53
C GLU A 634 -12.87 47.87 16.41
N GLN A 635 -11.86 47.30 15.77
CA GLN A 635 -10.58 47.94 15.53
C GLN A 635 -10.58 48.97 14.41
N LEU A 636 -11.61 48.95 13.55
CA LEU A 636 -11.80 49.86 12.41
C LEU A 636 -12.62 51.13 12.74
N VAL A 637 -13.02 51.37 13.99
CA VAL A 637 -13.95 52.45 14.39
C VAL A 637 -13.44 53.82 13.96
N ASP A 638 -12.13 54.06 14.00
CA ASP A 638 -11.51 55.37 13.71
C ASP A 638 -10.74 55.41 12.36
N ALA A 639 -10.92 54.42 11.48
CA ALA A 639 -10.19 54.39 10.19
C ALA A 639 -10.87 55.33 9.14
N GLU A 640 -10.04 56.13 8.42
CA GLU A 640 -10.53 57.03 7.35
C GLU A 640 -11.19 56.26 6.19
N ASP A 641 -10.74 55.01 5.90
CA ASP A 641 -11.20 54.16 4.80
C ASP A 641 -12.10 53.02 5.28
N ARG A 642 -12.82 53.21 6.37
CA ARG A 642 -13.59 52.15 7.09
C ARG A 642 -14.57 51.41 6.19
N ASP A 643 -15.34 52.11 5.36
CA ASP A 643 -16.38 51.50 4.54
C ASP A 643 -15.80 50.58 3.47
N ASP A 644 -14.65 50.96 2.87
CA ASP A 644 -13.94 50.11 1.90
C ASP A 644 -13.29 48.88 2.54
N LEU A 645 -12.72 49.02 3.76
CA LEU A 645 -12.13 47.94 4.52
C LEU A 645 -13.21 46.95 5.01
N LEU A 646 -14.38 47.42 5.40
CA LEU A 646 -15.52 46.57 5.75
C LEU A 646 -16.05 45.81 4.54
N ALA A 647 -16.12 46.45 3.37
CA ALA A 647 -16.52 45.76 2.15
C ALA A 647 -15.52 44.66 1.76
N LEU A 648 -14.21 44.84 1.99
CA LEU A 648 -13.20 43.79 1.80
C LEU A 648 -13.35 42.67 2.83
N LEU A 649 -13.62 43.03 4.08
CA LEU A 649 -13.80 42.03 5.16
C LEU A 649 -15.01 41.11 4.89
N ASP A 650 -16.10 41.68 4.35
CA ASP A 650 -17.29 40.91 4.04
C ASP A 650 -17.13 39.93 2.88
N LEU A 651 -16.21 40.22 1.95
CA LEU A 651 -15.88 39.37 0.82
C LEU A 651 -14.93 38.23 1.19
N LEU A 652 -14.35 38.19 2.41
CA LEU A 652 -13.42 37.15 2.82
C LEU A 652 -14.13 35.84 3.10
N PRO A 653 -13.68 34.73 2.47
CA PRO A 653 -14.20 33.39 2.78
C PRO A 653 -13.94 32.99 4.24
N THR A 654 -14.86 32.23 4.83
CA THR A 654 -14.75 31.66 6.18
C THR A 654 -13.41 30.97 6.40
N ALA A 655 -12.93 30.18 5.43
CA ALA A 655 -11.64 29.47 5.50
C ALA A 655 -10.42 30.42 5.55
N MET A 656 -10.54 31.68 5.10
CA MET A 656 -9.48 32.68 5.24
C MET A 656 -9.51 33.38 6.59
N VAL A 657 -10.64 33.42 7.27
CA VAL A 657 -10.83 34.17 8.53
C VAL A 657 -10.64 33.25 9.75
N SER A 658 -11.21 32.04 9.73
CA SER A 658 -11.30 31.15 10.90
C SER A 658 -9.98 30.70 11.50
N GLN A 659 -8.87 30.76 10.77
CA GLN A 659 -7.53 30.35 11.23
C GLN A 659 -6.59 31.54 11.50
N ARG A 660 -7.12 32.75 11.67
CA ARG A 660 -6.33 33.98 11.82
C ARG A 660 -6.83 34.84 12.96
N SER A 661 -5.91 35.58 13.56
CA SER A 661 -6.28 36.58 14.55
C SER A 661 -6.89 37.81 13.86
N ALA A 662 -7.70 38.57 14.60
CA ALA A 662 -8.26 39.84 14.10
C ALA A 662 -7.18 40.80 13.64
N GLU A 663 -6.01 40.83 14.30
CA GLU A 663 -4.88 41.68 13.92
C GLU A 663 -4.25 41.29 12.56
N GLU A 664 -4.17 39.97 12.29
CA GLU A 664 -3.69 39.45 11.02
C GLU A 664 -4.62 39.77 9.87
N ILE A 665 -5.93 39.59 10.07
CA ILE A 665 -6.97 39.95 9.09
C ILE A 665 -6.95 41.45 8.82
N LEU A 666 -6.92 42.27 9.86
CA LEU A 666 -6.86 43.73 9.72
C LEU A 666 -5.65 44.18 8.88
N ARG A 667 -4.48 43.66 9.18
CA ARG A 667 -3.26 43.98 8.42
C ARG A 667 -3.41 43.57 6.96
N GLN A 668 -3.95 42.40 6.67
CA GLN A 668 -4.14 41.92 5.31
C GLN A 668 -5.11 42.78 4.52
N ILE A 669 -6.30 43.10 5.08
CA ILE A 669 -7.25 43.97 4.36
C ILE A 669 -6.71 45.35 4.16
N GLN A 670 -5.91 45.91 5.07
CA GLN A 670 -5.21 47.20 4.89
C GLN A 670 -4.18 47.14 3.77
N GLU A 671 -3.37 46.08 3.71
CA GLU A 671 -2.43 45.83 2.61
C GLU A 671 -3.14 45.74 1.27
N TRP A 672 -4.27 45.05 1.23
CA TRP A 672 -5.06 44.86 -0.01
C TRP A 672 -5.83 46.13 -0.39
N HIS A 673 -6.20 46.97 0.56
CA HIS A 673 -6.77 48.27 0.29
C HIS A 673 -5.75 49.20 -0.41
N GLN A 674 -4.48 49.15 -0.01
CA GLN A 674 -3.38 49.92 -0.62
C GLN A 674 -2.92 49.37 -1.98
N LEU A 675 -3.45 48.27 -2.47
CA LEU A 675 -3.11 47.70 -3.79
C LEU A 675 -3.41 48.62 -5.00
N HIS A 676 -3.95 49.81 -4.81
CA HIS A 676 -4.04 50.82 -5.90
C HIS A 676 -2.71 51.45 -6.26
N GLU A 677 -1.78 51.54 -5.30
CA GLU A 677 -0.43 52.08 -5.48
C GLU A 677 0.61 51.02 -5.84
N VAL A 678 0.40 49.77 -5.35
CA VAL A 678 1.26 48.60 -5.58
C VAL A 678 0.45 47.55 -6.30
N LYS A 679 0.95 47.05 -7.44
CA LYS A 679 0.19 46.11 -8.29
C LYS A 679 0.00 44.73 -7.65
N PHE A 680 0.94 44.29 -6.80
CA PHE A 680 0.98 42.94 -6.23
C PHE A 680 1.40 42.97 -4.76
N SER A 681 0.83 42.08 -3.94
CA SER A 681 1.25 41.79 -2.56
C SER A 681 1.46 40.29 -2.40
N VAL A 682 2.54 39.87 -1.72
CA VAL A 682 2.85 38.49 -1.41
C VAL A 682 3.12 38.37 0.08
N SER A 683 2.34 37.56 0.77
CA SER A 683 2.59 37.20 2.16
C SER A 683 2.74 35.69 2.30
N CYS A 684 3.57 35.24 3.25
CA CYS A 684 3.74 33.80 3.53
C CYS A 684 3.72 33.54 5.03
N ARG A 685 3.25 32.35 5.42
CA ARG A 685 3.34 31.84 6.80
C ARG A 685 3.48 30.33 6.81
N THR A 686 4.18 29.81 7.83
CA THR A 686 4.26 28.39 8.10
C THR A 686 3.05 27.99 8.97
N LEU A 687 2.34 26.92 8.58
CA LEU A 687 1.22 26.39 9.36
C LEU A 687 1.74 25.52 10.51
N PRO A 688 1.10 25.59 11.73
CA PRO A 688 1.57 24.86 12.90
C PRO A 688 1.56 23.35 12.73
N GLU A 689 0.67 22.81 11.91
CA GLU A 689 0.46 21.39 11.68
C GLU A 689 0.99 20.98 10.31
N GLY A 690 1.84 19.96 10.25
CA GLY A 690 2.27 19.28 9.02
C GLY A 690 3.38 19.93 8.19
N GLY A 691 4.00 21.07 8.62
CA GLY A 691 5.13 21.69 7.90
C GLY A 691 4.78 22.31 6.54
N ALA A 692 3.49 22.54 6.27
CA ALA A 692 3.03 23.25 5.08
C ALA A 692 3.24 24.76 5.22
N VAL A 693 3.48 25.42 4.07
CA VAL A 693 3.63 26.88 3.96
C VAL A 693 2.47 27.44 3.15
N GLU A 694 1.85 28.47 3.67
CA GLU A 694 0.80 29.22 2.99
C GLU A 694 1.40 30.45 2.33
N TYR A 695 1.19 30.63 1.02
CA TYR A 695 1.47 31.87 0.28
C TYR A 695 0.16 32.50 -0.14
N ILE A 696 0.00 33.79 0.17
CA ILE A 696 -1.13 34.60 -0.29
C ILE A 696 -0.60 35.63 -1.24
N VAL A 697 -1.11 35.62 -2.47
CA VAL A 697 -0.72 36.54 -3.52
C VAL A 697 -1.95 37.35 -3.93
N ALA A 698 -1.92 38.63 -3.67
CA ALA A 698 -2.99 39.55 -4.05
C ALA A 698 -2.56 40.46 -5.23
N ALA A 699 -3.48 40.71 -6.14
CA ALA A 699 -3.23 41.52 -7.34
C ALA A 699 -4.44 42.43 -7.67
N VAL A 700 -4.16 43.53 -8.34
CA VAL A 700 -5.15 44.38 -9.01
C VAL A 700 -5.05 44.14 -10.49
N ASP A 701 -6.16 43.95 -11.15
CA ASP A 701 -6.33 43.69 -12.58
C ASP A 701 -6.11 42.25 -13.06
N ARG A 702 -7.22 41.62 -13.43
CA ARG A 702 -7.29 40.23 -13.94
C ARG A 702 -6.63 40.06 -15.32
N ARG A 703 -6.56 41.10 -16.11
CA ARG A 703 -6.20 41.06 -17.53
C ARG A 703 -4.70 41.08 -17.80
N GLN A 704 -3.87 41.26 -16.79
CA GLN A 704 -2.41 41.21 -16.95
C GLN A 704 -1.93 39.77 -16.94
N SER A 705 -1.84 39.23 -18.13
CA SER A 705 -0.85 38.22 -18.57
C SER A 705 -0.51 37.09 -17.58
N GLY A 706 -1.44 36.15 -17.38
CA GLY A 706 -1.03 34.87 -16.91
C GLY A 706 -0.61 34.77 -15.43
N PHE A 707 -1.24 35.57 -14.56
CA PHE A 707 -0.97 35.62 -13.12
C PHE A 707 -0.89 34.23 -12.48
N PHE A 708 -1.89 33.35 -12.73
CA PHE A 708 -1.96 32.04 -12.12
C PHE A 708 -0.82 31.10 -12.55
N HIS A 709 -0.55 31.00 -13.86
CA HIS A 709 0.51 30.07 -14.34
C HIS A 709 1.91 30.56 -13.98
N ARG A 710 2.13 31.85 -13.83
CA ARG A 710 3.44 32.39 -13.45
C ARG A 710 3.77 32.09 -11.99
N ILE A 711 2.78 32.16 -11.09
CA ILE A 711 2.97 31.77 -9.68
C ILE A 711 3.20 30.25 -9.59
N THR A 712 2.35 29.44 -10.24
CA THR A 712 2.51 27.97 -10.20
C THR A 712 3.87 27.52 -10.74
N GLY A 713 4.35 28.17 -11.81
CA GLY A 713 5.67 27.92 -12.37
C GLY A 713 6.81 28.29 -11.41
N THR A 714 6.70 29.43 -10.74
CA THR A 714 7.70 29.87 -9.77
C THR A 714 7.77 28.95 -8.56
N LEU A 715 6.63 28.56 -8.00
CA LEU A 715 6.54 27.62 -6.89
C LEU A 715 7.12 26.25 -7.27
N THR A 716 6.78 25.74 -8.46
CA THR A 716 7.31 24.47 -8.97
C THR A 716 8.82 24.53 -9.19
N SER A 717 9.36 25.61 -9.75
CA SER A 717 10.79 25.79 -9.97
C SER A 717 11.59 25.83 -8.67
N ALA A 718 10.98 26.34 -7.60
CA ALA A 718 11.52 26.37 -6.25
C ALA A 718 11.36 25.04 -5.48
N ARG A 719 10.87 23.97 -6.10
CA ARG A 719 10.65 22.67 -5.47
C ARG A 719 9.57 22.68 -4.36
N MET A 720 8.60 23.55 -4.53
CA MET A 720 7.40 23.54 -3.69
C MET A 720 6.35 22.63 -4.33
N GLU A 721 5.87 21.63 -3.58
CA GLU A 721 4.72 20.82 -3.96
C GLU A 721 3.45 21.60 -3.63
N ILE A 722 2.63 21.90 -4.64
CA ILE A 722 1.38 22.64 -4.46
C ILE A 722 0.32 21.65 -4.02
N LEU A 723 -0.19 21.81 -2.79
CA LEU A 723 -1.20 20.94 -2.17
C LEU A 723 -2.62 21.41 -2.48
N SER A 724 -2.86 22.73 -2.47
CA SER A 724 -4.14 23.33 -2.85
C SER A 724 -3.94 24.77 -3.29
N VAL A 725 -4.88 25.26 -4.10
CA VAL A 725 -4.97 26.65 -4.49
C VAL A 725 -6.41 27.11 -4.38
N ASP A 726 -6.62 28.20 -3.64
CA ASP A 726 -7.90 28.89 -3.56
C ASP A 726 -7.74 30.26 -4.20
N ALA A 727 -8.47 30.54 -5.29
CA ALA A 727 -8.48 31.83 -5.96
C ALA A 727 -9.80 32.57 -5.65
N VAL A 728 -9.73 33.74 -5.06
CA VAL A 728 -10.89 34.51 -4.61
C VAL A 728 -10.90 35.90 -5.24
N ALA A 729 -12.01 36.27 -5.83
CA ALA A 729 -12.23 37.63 -6.32
C ALA A 729 -12.80 38.52 -5.22
N LEU A 730 -12.08 39.56 -4.85
CA LEU A 730 -12.47 40.48 -3.80
C LEU A 730 -13.22 41.74 -4.30
N GLY A 731 -13.85 41.72 -5.48
CA GLY A 731 -14.46 42.90 -6.07
C GLY A 731 -13.45 43.96 -6.56
N ASN A 732 -13.92 45.03 -7.23
CA ASN A 732 -13.07 46.12 -7.73
C ASN A 732 -11.79 45.71 -8.46
N GLN A 733 -11.88 44.60 -9.25
CA GLN A 733 -10.75 44.01 -10.01
C GLN A 733 -9.62 43.45 -9.16
N ARG A 734 -9.80 43.20 -7.86
CA ARG A 734 -8.81 42.58 -6.97
C ARG A 734 -9.00 41.06 -6.92
N ILE A 735 -7.87 40.34 -6.99
CA ILE A 735 -7.82 38.87 -6.86
C ILE A 735 -6.85 38.53 -5.75
N VAL A 736 -7.23 37.54 -4.94
CA VAL A 736 -6.36 36.92 -3.93
C VAL A 736 -6.26 35.43 -4.21
N ASN A 737 -5.05 34.96 -4.44
CA ASN A 737 -4.75 33.53 -4.57
C ASN A 737 -4.01 33.05 -3.33
N ARG A 738 -4.56 32.03 -2.69
CA ARG A 738 -4.00 31.33 -1.54
C ARG A 738 -3.42 30.00 -2.02
N PHE A 739 -2.11 29.85 -1.92
CA PHE A 739 -1.40 28.61 -2.25
C PHE A 739 -0.97 27.91 -0.95
N LEU A 740 -1.42 26.68 -0.75
CA LEU A 740 -0.89 25.82 0.28
C LEU A 740 0.17 24.94 -0.36
N VAL A 741 1.42 25.01 0.14
CA VAL A 741 2.53 24.29 -0.46
C VAL A 741 3.34 23.55 0.59
N LYS A 742 4.04 22.49 0.16
CA LYS A 742 4.99 21.74 0.96
C LYS A 742 6.38 21.89 0.37
N ASP A 743 7.35 22.25 1.20
CA ASP A 743 8.76 22.32 0.78
C ASP A 743 9.33 20.89 0.68
N LEU A 744 9.81 20.52 -0.52
CA LEU A 744 10.41 19.22 -0.78
C LEU A 744 11.91 19.17 -0.42
N GLU A 745 12.52 20.31 -0.13
CA GLU A 745 13.93 20.43 0.24
C GLU A 745 14.10 21.28 1.51
N PRO A 746 13.50 20.93 2.66
CA PRO A 746 13.61 21.73 3.86
C PRO A 746 15.06 21.70 4.40
N VAL A 747 15.71 22.87 4.46
CA VAL A 747 17.02 23.05 5.10
C VAL A 747 16.78 23.72 6.46
N ALA A 748 17.12 23.04 7.54
CA ALA A 748 16.73 23.37 8.90
C ALA A 748 17.11 24.80 9.37
N ASP A 749 18.18 25.41 8.84
CA ASP A 749 18.69 26.71 9.30
C ASP A 749 18.30 27.91 8.40
N SER A 750 17.47 27.72 7.35
CA SER A 750 17.21 28.78 6.37
C SER A 750 15.76 28.85 5.85
N GLN A 751 14.79 28.25 6.56
CA GLN A 751 13.40 28.17 6.07
C GLN A 751 12.79 29.58 5.86
N GLU A 752 12.92 30.49 6.81
CA GLU A 752 12.42 31.85 6.69
C GLU A 752 13.08 32.63 5.55
N THR A 753 14.40 32.51 5.39
CA THR A 753 15.14 33.13 4.30
C THR A 753 14.71 32.61 2.94
N ARG A 754 14.43 31.27 2.83
CA ARG A 754 13.96 30.66 1.62
C ARG A 754 12.53 31.11 1.25
N GLN A 755 11.66 31.25 2.24
CA GLN A 755 10.31 31.80 2.07
C GLN A 755 10.32 33.24 1.62
N GLN A 756 11.18 34.08 2.22
CA GLN A 756 11.33 35.46 1.82
C GLN A 756 11.88 35.61 0.38
N ASN A 757 12.91 34.84 0.04
CA ASN A 757 13.45 34.83 -1.33
C ASN A 757 12.41 34.44 -2.36
N LEU A 758 11.62 33.40 -2.07
CA LEU A 758 10.55 32.93 -2.95
C LEU A 758 9.44 33.99 -3.10
N SER A 759 9.08 34.67 -2.02
CA SER A 759 8.12 35.79 -2.08
C SER A 759 8.62 36.90 -2.96
N GLN A 760 9.94 37.25 -2.92
CA GLN A 760 10.55 38.21 -3.79
C GLN A 760 10.61 37.76 -5.25
N ASP A 761 10.90 36.48 -5.50
CA ASP A 761 10.89 35.92 -6.85
C ASP A 761 9.48 35.96 -7.47
N ILE A 762 8.45 35.67 -6.69
CA ILE A 762 7.03 35.81 -7.13
C ILE A 762 6.73 37.26 -7.49
N LEU A 763 7.09 38.22 -6.62
CA LEU A 763 6.90 39.68 -6.89
C LEU A 763 7.64 40.14 -8.15
N ARG A 764 8.88 39.69 -8.35
CA ARG A 764 9.69 40.04 -9.52
C ARG A 764 9.04 39.52 -10.81
N ILE A 765 8.63 38.26 -10.82
CA ILE A 765 8.03 37.63 -12.01
C ILE A 765 6.67 38.22 -12.35
N LEU A 766 5.88 38.61 -11.34
CA LEU A 766 4.60 39.25 -11.56
C LEU A 766 4.76 40.70 -12.00
N GLY A 767 5.83 41.39 -11.55
CA GLY A 767 6.08 42.79 -11.86
C GLY A 767 6.55 43.04 -13.30
N ASP A 768 7.15 42.07 -13.96
CA ASP A 768 7.62 42.15 -15.35
C ASP A 768 6.99 41.06 -16.22
N PRO A 769 6.06 41.38 -17.13
CA PRO A 769 5.42 40.42 -18.02
C PRO A 769 6.40 39.63 -18.92
N ASP A 770 7.56 40.27 -19.26
CA ASP A 770 8.56 39.68 -20.14
C ASP A 770 9.58 38.79 -19.38
N GLU A 771 9.60 38.83 -18.04
CA GLU A 771 10.47 37.98 -17.21
C GLU A 771 10.06 36.54 -17.34
N PRO A 772 10.93 35.60 -17.79
CA PRO A 772 10.59 34.24 -17.95
C PRO A 772 10.45 33.52 -16.60
N VAL A 773 9.49 32.62 -16.50
CA VAL A 773 9.40 31.70 -15.34
C VAL A 773 10.71 30.92 -15.20
N PRO A 774 11.30 30.82 -13.97
CA PRO A 774 12.54 30.11 -13.76
C PRO A 774 12.50 28.67 -14.28
N PRO A 775 13.56 28.19 -14.94
CA PRO A 775 13.56 26.83 -15.49
C PRO A 775 13.47 25.78 -14.39
N PHE A 776 12.70 24.73 -14.63
CA PHE A 776 12.61 23.60 -13.72
C PHE A 776 13.95 22.86 -13.65
N ARG A 777 14.46 22.60 -12.45
CA ARG A 777 15.67 21.78 -12.27
C ARG A 777 15.35 20.33 -12.64
N LYS A 778 15.99 19.81 -13.70
CA LYS A 778 15.89 18.40 -14.05
C LYS A 778 16.50 17.57 -12.93
N VAL A 779 15.67 16.72 -12.29
CA VAL A 779 16.18 15.72 -11.31
C VAL A 779 16.85 14.62 -12.10
N TRP A 780 18.15 14.41 -11.86
CA TRP A 780 18.85 13.26 -12.41
C TRP A 780 18.31 11.99 -11.74
N LYS A 781 17.29 11.35 -12.35
CA LYS A 781 16.91 9.99 -12.01
C LYS A 781 17.83 9.05 -12.78
N PRO A 782 18.38 7.97 -12.16
CA PRO A 782 19.27 7.06 -12.87
C PRO A 782 18.55 6.50 -14.09
N THR A 783 19.09 6.81 -15.23
CA THR A 783 18.56 6.52 -16.56
C THR A 783 18.73 5.04 -16.86
N GLN A 784 17.67 4.23 -16.67
CA GLN A 784 17.51 3.00 -17.46
C GLN A 784 16.06 2.48 -17.51
N SER A 785 15.11 3.07 -16.77
CA SER A 785 13.70 2.63 -16.80
C SER A 785 12.74 3.56 -17.55
N SER A 786 13.17 4.77 -17.94
CA SER A 786 12.26 5.82 -18.42
C SER A 786 11.73 5.65 -19.85
N LEU A 787 12.37 4.85 -20.69
CA LEU A 787 11.94 4.70 -22.09
C LEU A 787 10.85 3.65 -22.34
N GLN A 788 10.54 2.80 -21.36
CA GLN A 788 9.47 1.79 -21.48
C GLN A 788 8.22 2.11 -20.65
N THR A 789 8.28 3.06 -19.73
CA THR A 789 7.19 3.49 -18.84
C THR A 789 6.08 4.26 -19.56
N THR A 790 6.35 4.80 -20.73
CA THR A 790 5.43 5.66 -21.49
C THR A 790 4.21 4.91 -22.05
N ARG A 791 4.17 3.59 -22.05
CA ARG A 791 3.10 2.81 -22.72
C ARG A 791 1.92 2.39 -21.85
N HIS A 792 1.96 2.63 -20.53
CA HIS A 792 0.92 2.15 -19.61
C HIS A 792 0.52 3.19 -18.55
N ARG A 793 0.60 4.47 -18.90
CA ARG A 793 0.02 5.54 -18.08
C ARG A 793 -1.50 5.50 -18.22
N LEU A 794 -2.22 5.82 -17.13
CA LEU A 794 -3.65 6.08 -17.21
C LEU A 794 -3.92 7.11 -18.29
N PRO A 795 -4.94 6.93 -19.12
CA PRO A 795 -5.27 7.93 -20.14
C PRO A 795 -5.62 9.24 -19.45
N THR A 796 -5.00 10.33 -19.91
CA THR A 796 -5.42 11.68 -19.55
C THR A 796 -6.90 11.84 -19.85
N ARG A 797 -7.65 12.39 -18.92
CA ARG A 797 -9.07 12.65 -19.09
C ARG A 797 -9.37 14.10 -18.71
N VAL A 798 -9.93 14.84 -19.63
CA VAL A 798 -10.43 16.20 -19.40
C VAL A 798 -11.95 16.19 -19.55
N ARG A 799 -12.64 16.77 -18.59
CA ARG A 799 -14.10 16.86 -18.57
C ARG A 799 -14.50 18.33 -18.39
N ILE A 800 -15.54 18.75 -19.08
CA ILE A 800 -16.19 20.06 -18.88
C ILE A 800 -17.56 19.81 -18.26
N ASP A 801 -17.85 20.56 -17.20
CA ASP A 801 -19.12 20.53 -16.47
C ASP A 801 -19.70 21.96 -16.45
N ASN A 802 -20.87 22.14 -17.08
CA ASN A 802 -21.59 23.39 -17.09
C ASN A 802 -22.86 23.36 -16.23
N ASP A 803 -23.16 22.24 -15.60
CA ASP A 803 -24.40 22.03 -14.86
C ASP A 803 -24.23 22.37 -13.37
N THR A 804 -23.06 22.06 -12.80
CA THR A 804 -22.81 22.16 -11.35
C THR A 804 -22.70 23.61 -10.84
N SER A 805 -22.15 24.54 -11.62
CA SER A 805 -22.05 25.96 -11.22
C SER A 805 -22.99 26.84 -12.05
N GLU A 806 -23.64 27.81 -11.45
CA GLU A 806 -24.48 28.78 -12.17
C GLU A 806 -23.64 29.79 -12.99
N ASN A 807 -22.45 30.16 -12.50
CA ASN A 807 -21.67 31.27 -13.02
C ASN A 807 -20.44 30.83 -13.82
N PHE A 808 -19.94 29.61 -13.65
CA PHE A 808 -18.66 29.17 -14.18
C PHE A 808 -18.78 27.89 -14.99
N THR A 809 -17.92 27.75 -15.98
CA THR A 809 -17.61 26.48 -16.62
C THR A 809 -16.55 25.77 -15.78
N ILE A 810 -16.77 24.53 -15.39
CA ILE A 810 -15.84 23.73 -14.59
C ILE A 810 -15.05 22.82 -15.54
N ILE A 811 -13.72 22.85 -15.43
CA ILE A 811 -12.81 21.96 -16.17
C ILE A 811 -12.15 21.03 -15.17
N ASP A 812 -12.47 19.72 -15.23
CA ASP A 812 -11.84 18.68 -14.44
C ASP A 812 -10.72 18.02 -15.28
N VAL A 813 -9.47 18.02 -14.79
CA VAL A 813 -8.32 17.41 -15.46
C VAL A 813 -7.82 16.25 -14.61
N PHE A 814 -7.87 15.05 -15.17
CA PHE A 814 -7.36 13.82 -14.55
C PHE A 814 -6.07 13.40 -15.26
N ALA A 815 -4.96 13.36 -14.55
CA ALA A 815 -3.65 13.06 -15.12
C ALA A 815 -2.74 12.34 -14.14
N HIS A 816 -1.63 11.79 -14.65
CA HIS A 816 -0.57 11.26 -13.80
C HIS A 816 0.24 12.42 -13.21
N ASP A 817 0.57 12.37 -11.91
CA ASP A 817 1.38 13.39 -11.26
C ASP A 817 2.78 13.45 -11.90
N THR A 818 3.09 14.62 -12.43
CA THR A 818 4.37 14.90 -13.07
C THR A 818 4.82 16.32 -12.70
N SER A 819 6.09 16.47 -12.38
CA SER A 819 6.63 17.77 -12.02
C SER A 819 6.36 18.81 -13.11
N GLY A 820 5.74 19.94 -12.76
CA GLY A 820 5.37 21.00 -13.68
C GLY A 820 4.02 20.84 -14.39
N LEU A 821 3.25 19.77 -14.08
CA LEU A 821 1.97 19.53 -14.73
C LEU A 821 0.97 20.68 -14.49
N LEU A 822 0.79 21.13 -13.25
CA LEU A 822 -0.10 22.24 -12.93
C LEU A 822 0.29 23.52 -13.67
N TYR A 823 1.60 23.79 -13.79
CA TYR A 823 2.09 24.92 -14.59
C TYR A 823 1.70 24.77 -16.06
N ALA A 824 1.89 23.60 -16.65
CA ALA A 824 1.56 23.36 -18.04
C ALA A 824 0.05 23.51 -18.31
N ILE A 825 -0.79 22.95 -17.43
CA ILE A 825 -2.25 23.08 -17.50
C ILE A 825 -2.66 24.54 -17.38
N SER A 826 -2.16 25.25 -16.36
CA SER A 826 -2.52 26.65 -16.11
C SER A 826 -2.05 27.56 -17.26
N ARG A 827 -0.91 27.26 -17.87
CA ARG A 827 -0.42 27.96 -19.07
C ARG A 827 -1.32 27.71 -20.28
N ALA A 828 -1.73 26.46 -20.51
CA ALA A 828 -2.65 26.12 -21.60
C ALA A 828 -4.02 26.80 -21.43
N ILE A 829 -4.55 26.86 -20.20
CA ILE A 829 -5.78 27.62 -19.88
C ILE A 829 -5.63 29.09 -20.25
N PHE A 830 -4.48 29.69 -19.90
CA PHE A 830 -4.18 31.06 -20.29
C PHE A 830 -4.05 31.25 -21.82
N GLU A 831 -3.36 30.37 -22.53
CA GLU A 831 -3.20 30.40 -23.99
C GLU A 831 -4.57 30.22 -24.70
N LEU A 832 -5.52 29.52 -24.10
CA LEU A 832 -6.91 29.42 -24.53
C LEU A 832 -7.77 30.65 -24.22
N GLN A 833 -7.19 31.70 -23.63
CA GLN A 833 -7.87 32.93 -23.24
C GLN A 833 -9.03 32.71 -22.24
N LEU A 834 -8.85 31.72 -21.33
CA LEU A 834 -9.79 31.45 -20.25
C LEU A 834 -9.34 32.14 -18.97
N GLU A 835 -10.27 32.75 -18.26
CA GLU A 835 -10.03 33.35 -16.95
C GLU A 835 -10.33 32.36 -15.83
N VAL A 836 -9.38 32.11 -14.95
CA VAL A 836 -9.53 31.22 -13.78
C VAL A 836 -10.03 32.02 -12.57
N TYR A 837 -11.19 31.66 -12.04
CA TYR A 837 -11.77 32.29 -10.86
C TYR A 837 -11.53 31.51 -9.58
N TYR A 838 -11.50 30.19 -9.71
CA TYR A 838 -11.26 29.29 -8.61
C TYR A 838 -10.56 28.04 -9.14
N ALA A 839 -9.62 27.51 -8.39
CA ALA A 839 -8.96 26.26 -8.73
C ALA A 839 -8.78 25.39 -7.48
N LYS A 840 -9.17 24.14 -7.57
CA LYS A 840 -8.81 23.08 -6.62
C LYS A 840 -7.80 22.15 -7.26
N VAL A 841 -6.66 22.02 -6.62
CA VAL A 841 -5.56 21.15 -7.05
C VAL A 841 -5.41 20.05 -6.02
N GLY A 842 -5.43 18.81 -6.46
CA GLY A 842 -5.31 17.69 -5.56
C GLY A 842 -4.46 16.57 -6.15
N THR A 843 -3.41 16.16 -5.42
CA THR A 843 -2.63 14.98 -5.78
C THR A 843 -3.05 13.81 -4.91
N PHE A 844 -3.43 12.70 -5.54
CA PHE A 844 -3.80 11.45 -4.90
C PHE A 844 -2.82 10.36 -5.31
N LEU A 845 -1.85 10.05 -4.44
CA LEU A 845 -0.75 9.12 -4.70
C LEU A 845 0.09 9.55 -5.92
N ASP A 846 -0.24 9.07 -7.10
CA ASP A 846 0.43 9.33 -8.38
C ASP A 846 -0.50 9.92 -9.46
N GLN A 847 -1.73 10.29 -9.07
CA GLN A 847 -2.68 10.99 -9.95
C GLN A 847 -3.01 12.38 -9.43
N VAL A 848 -3.13 13.30 -10.37
CA VAL A 848 -3.59 14.67 -10.16
C VAL A 848 -5.04 14.77 -10.62
N VAL A 849 -5.85 15.40 -9.79
CA VAL A 849 -7.20 15.84 -10.17
C VAL A 849 -7.27 17.34 -9.92
N ASP A 850 -7.13 18.10 -10.99
CA ASP A 850 -7.16 19.56 -10.94
C ASP A 850 -8.50 20.03 -11.49
N VAL A 851 -9.17 20.86 -10.74
CA VAL A 851 -10.47 21.44 -11.07
C VAL A 851 -10.33 22.95 -11.21
N PHE A 852 -10.74 23.48 -12.34
CA PHE A 852 -10.68 24.91 -12.64
C PHE A 852 -12.07 25.44 -12.94
N TYR A 853 -12.47 26.49 -12.23
CA TYR A 853 -13.67 27.27 -12.50
C TYR A 853 -13.29 28.42 -13.41
N VAL A 854 -13.75 28.39 -14.64
CA VAL A 854 -13.30 29.33 -15.67
C VAL A 854 -14.47 30.03 -16.36
N THR A 855 -14.18 31.21 -16.94
CA THR A 855 -15.04 31.88 -17.92
C THR A 855 -14.24 32.14 -19.19
N ASP A 856 -14.91 32.59 -20.25
CA ASP A 856 -14.28 33.19 -21.42
C ASP A 856 -13.72 34.60 -21.10
N GLY A 857 -13.05 35.21 -22.06
CA GLY A 857 -12.49 36.55 -21.91
C GLY A 857 -13.52 37.69 -21.72
N GLU A 858 -14.83 37.39 -21.87
CA GLU A 858 -15.92 38.34 -21.62
C GLU A 858 -16.61 38.10 -20.27
N GLY A 859 -16.15 37.07 -19.52
CA GLY A 859 -16.70 36.70 -18.20
C GLY A 859 -17.92 35.79 -18.27
N ALA A 860 -18.20 35.17 -19.40
CA ALA A 860 -19.33 34.28 -19.60
C ALA A 860 -18.95 32.79 -19.54
N LYS A 861 -19.92 31.94 -19.25
CA LYS A 861 -19.76 30.46 -19.33
C LYS A 861 -19.58 30.04 -20.78
N ILE A 862 -18.85 28.98 -21.00
CA ILE A 862 -18.50 28.44 -22.31
C ILE A 862 -19.55 27.40 -22.69
N TYR A 863 -20.42 27.76 -23.62
CA TYR A 863 -21.48 26.85 -24.13
C TYR A 863 -21.24 26.35 -25.54
N ASP A 864 -20.31 26.99 -26.30
CA ASP A 864 -20.03 26.57 -27.68
C ASP A 864 -19.38 25.17 -27.70
N PRO A 865 -20.00 24.15 -28.34
CA PRO A 865 -19.49 22.79 -28.39
C PRO A 865 -18.12 22.68 -29.09
N ASP A 866 -17.83 23.53 -30.06
CA ASP A 866 -16.55 23.48 -30.76
C ASP A 866 -15.43 24.08 -29.90
N GLN A 867 -15.71 25.15 -29.17
CA GLN A 867 -14.79 25.71 -28.19
C GLN A 867 -14.53 24.72 -27.04
N MET A 868 -15.56 24.04 -26.50
CA MET A 868 -15.42 23.03 -25.46
C MET A 868 -14.56 21.85 -25.95
N ARG A 869 -14.76 21.38 -27.18
CA ARG A 869 -13.96 20.31 -27.78
C ARG A 869 -12.50 20.74 -27.92
N LYS A 870 -12.25 21.97 -28.39
CA LYS A 870 -10.91 22.53 -28.50
C LYS A 870 -10.21 22.57 -27.15
N ILE A 871 -10.89 23.02 -26.10
CA ILE A 871 -10.35 23.05 -24.72
C ILE A 871 -9.95 21.64 -24.27
N ILE A 872 -10.82 20.65 -24.45
CA ILE A 872 -10.55 19.25 -24.11
C ILE A 872 -9.31 18.73 -24.86
N ASP A 873 -9.25 18.95 -26.16
CA ASP A 873 -8.17 18.45 -27.02
C ASP A 873 -6.83 19.11 -26.70
N ASP A 874 -6.81 20.43 -26.50
CA ASP A 874 -5.58 21.18 -26.22
C ASP A 874 -5.04 20.87 -24.81
N LEU A 875 -5.89 20.77 -23.79
CA LEU A 875 -5.49 20.37 -22.44
C LEU A 875 -5.01 18.91 -22.41
N THR A 876 -5.70 18.01 -23.09
CA THR A 876 -5.28 16.60 -23.18
C THR A 876 -3.91 16.49 -23.82
N ARG A 877 -3.68 17.19 -24.95
CA ARG A 877 -2.38 17.21 -25.64
C ARG A 877 -1.27 17.81 -24.77
N THR A 878 -1.56 18.87 -24.04
CA THR A 878 -0.61 19.51 -23.13
C THR A 878 -0.19 18.57 -22.02
N VAL A 879 -1.13 17.92 -21.37
CA VAL A 879 -0.86 16.94 -20.30
C VAL A 879 -0.05 15.76 -20.83
N GLU A 880 -0.40 15.22 -21.99
CA GLU A 880 0.33 14.12 -22.60
C GLU A 880 1.76 14.52 -23.01
N SER A 881 1.99 15.77 -23.45
CA SER A 881 3.32 16.26 -23.82
C SER A 881 4.25 16.36 -22.60
N VAL A 882 3.76 16.88 -21.48
CA VAL A 882 4.52 16.93 -20.20
C VAL A 882 4.87 15.53 -19.73
N ALA A 883 3.99 14.58 -19.95
CA ALA A 883 4.19 13.19 -19.62
C ALA A 883 5.26 12.48 -20.48
N GLN A 884 5.54 12.97 -21.69
CA GLN A 884 6.51 12.39 -22.64
C GLN A 884 7.92 12.97 -22.48
N ASP A 885 8.07 14.17 -21.92
CA ASP A 885 9.36 14.84 -21.71
C ASP A 885 9.56 15.09 -20.19
N PRO A 886 10.00 14.05 -19.42
CA PRO A 886 10.13 14.11 -17.97
C PRO A 886 11.35 14.94 -17.51
#